data_8328c38d7a8503e32a759a19f7629799
#
_entry.id   8328c38d7a8503e32a759a19f7629799
#
_cell.length_a   1.000
_cell.length_b   1.000
_cell.length_c   1.000
_cell.angle_alpha   90.00
_cell.angle_beta   90.00
_cell.angle_gamma   90.00
#
_symmetry.space_group_name_H-M   'P 1'
#
loop_
_entity.id
_entity.type
_entity.pdbx_description
1 polymer ?
#
loop_
_entity_poly.entity_id
_entity_poly.type
_entity_poly.pdbx_seq_one_letter_code
_entity_poly.pdbx_strand_id
1 'polypeptide(L)'
;MSKENRFDLLNKIQSPADLRKLSLDDLPKLCQQLRKDIIEEVAVNPGHLGSSLGATEITVACHYVFNTPEDRIVWDVGHQAYGHKILTGRRENFCNNRKLNGLMPFPSPFESEYDTFTCGHASNSISAALGMAVASNLTKQHRHVVAIIGDGAMSGGLAFEGLNNVSSQPNDLLIILNDNDMSIDRAVGGMEQYLLKLDTNETYNRLRFKASQWLHDKGLLNDERRKGLLRFNNALKSALAHQQNMFEGMNIRYFGPFDGNNVEELVRILRQLKDMKGPKLLHLHTKKGKGYEPAEKSATVWHAPGKFDPETGERIVQDCSNEPPKFQDVFGKTLLELAKKNPRIVGVTPAMPTGCSMNIMMKAMPDRAFDVGIAEAHAVTFSAGMAKDGLQPFCNIYSAFSQRAYDSIIHDAAILNLPVVLCLDRAGLVGEDGATHHGAFDMAFLRPIPNLTIASPMDERELRRLMYTAQLPDKGTFVIRYPRGNGVLTDWECPLKEIEVGTGRRLHDGWDVAVLSIGPIGNDVEKAIKLIESAESPKTEGHCPSIAHYDMRFLKPLDDKLLEEVASRFSRIITIEDGVRNGGLGSAVTEWMSDHGYTPQITRMGMPEHFVEQGTVQQLREICGIDLESIKKELIKAN
;
A
#
# COMPACT_ATOMS: atom_id res chain seq x y z
N MET A 1 -29.10 8.58 -25.63
CA MET A 1 -29.38 7.15 -25.37
C MET A 1 -29.56 6.99 -23.88
N SER A 2 -30.58 6.28 -23.40
CA SER A 2 -30.73 5.96 -21.99
C SER A 2 -29.52 5.12 -21.49
N LYS A 3 -29.18 5.17 -20.18
CA LYS A 3 -28.10 4.33 -19.59
C LYS A 3 -28.30 2.84 -19.95
N GLU A 4 -29.53 2.39 -20.07
CA GLU A 4 -29.89 1.01 -20.45
C GLU A 4 -29.37 0.57 -21.83
N ASN A 5 -29.39 1.44 -22.83
CA ASN A 5 -28.93 1.10 -24.18
C ASN A 5 -27.41 1.20 -24.39
N ARG A 6 -26.68 1.84 -23.46
CA ARG A 6 -25.22 2.01 -23.58
C ARG A 6 -24.41 0.82 -23.05
N PHE A 7 -25.01 0.01 -22.17
CA PHE A 7 -24.38 -1.13 -21.49
C PHE A 7 -25.16 -2.44 -21.75
N ASP A 8 -25.63 -2.63 -22.97
CA ASP A 8 -26.51 -3.73 -23.35
C ASP A 8 -25.96 -5.15 -23.09
N LEU A 9 -24.63 -5.34 -23.14
CA LEU A 9 -23.96 -6.58 -22.76
C LEU A 9 -23.67 -6.61 -21.25
N LEU A 10 -23.09 -5.55 -20.70
CA LEU A 10 -22.69 -5.50 -19.29
C LEU A 10 -23.89 -5.60 -18.35
N ASN A 11 -25.07 -5.08 -18.73
CA ASN A 11 -26.31 -5.19 -17.97
C ASN A 11 -26.82 -6.64 -17.83
N LYS A 12 -26.36 -7.56 -18.67
CA LYS A 12 -26.72 -8.99 -18.63
C LYS A 12 -25.82 -9.80 -17.70
N ILE A 13 -24.71 -9.22 -17.21
CA ILE A 13 -23.71 -9.91 -16.42
C ILE A 13 -23.97 -9.63 -14.94
N GLN A 14 -24.47 -10.63 -14.22
CA GLN A 14 -24.58 -10.62 -12.76
C GLN A 14 -23.50 -11.51 -12.11
N SER A 15 -22.91 -12.41 -12.89
CA SER A 15 -21.89 -13.34 -12.44
C SER A 15 -20.96 -13.77 -13.58
N PRO A 16 -19.80 -14.34 -13.31
CA PRO A 16 -18.94 -14.96 -14.33
C PRO A 16 -19.66 -16.07 -15.13
N ALA A 17 -20.66 -16.71 -14.57
CA ALA A 17 -21.46 -17.69 -15.29
C ALA A 17 -22.25 -17.06 -16.45
N ASP A 18 -22.72 -15.83 -16.30
CA ASP A 18 -23.40 -15.11 -17.38
C ASP A 18 -22.40 -14.63 -18.45
N LEU A 19 -21.23 -14.18 -18.04
CA LEU A 19 -20.15 -13.82 -18.96
C LEU A 19 -19.78 -14.99 -19.89
N ARG A 20 -19.69 -16.22 -19.35
CA ARG A 20 -19.36 -17.42 -20.13
C ARG A 20 -20.44 -17.82 -21.16
N LYS A 21 -21.64 -17.24 -21.12
CA LYS A 21 -22.72 -17.46 -22.12
C LYS A 21 -22.55 -16.57 -23.37
N LEU A 22 -21.72 -15.51 -23.30
CA LEU A 22 -21.49 -14.62 -24.44
C LEU A 22 -20.67 -15.32 -25.53
N SER A 23 -20.84 -14.87 -26.77
CA SER A 23 -19.96 -15.26 -27.88
C SER A 23 -18.56 -14.64 -27.70
N LEU A 24 -17.54 -15.25 -28.31
CA LEU A 24 -16.19 -14.68 -28.29
C LEU A 24 -16.15 -13.29 -28.93
N ASP A 25 -16.93 -13.08 -29.99
CA ASP A 25 -17.01 -11.84 -30.76
C ASP A 25 -17.69 -10.69 -29.97
N ASP A 26 -18.43 -10.98 -28.91
CA ASP A 26 -19.05 -9.99 -28.03
C ASP A 26 -18.05 -9.43 -26.97
N LEU A 27 -16.97 -10.16 -26.67
CA LEU A 27 -16.05 -9.80 -25.59
C LEU A 27 -15.33 -8.46 -25.80
N PRO A 28 -14.90 -8.06 -27.01
CA PRO A 28 -14.31 -6.74 -27.23
C PRO A 28 -15.28 -5.60 -26.89
N LYS A 29 -16.56 -5.75 -27.25
CA LYS A 29 -17.61 -4.78 -26.92
C LYS A 29 -17.86 -4.74 -25.40
N LEU A 30 -17.87 -5.90 -24.74
CA LEU A 30 -18.00 -5.97 -23.29
C LEU A 30 -16.84 -5.24 -22.59
N CYS A 31 -15.59 -5.44 -23.03
CA CYS A 31 -14.43 -4.74 -22.50
C CYS A 31 -14.57 -3.21 -22.62
N GLN A 32 -15.07 -2.72 -23.75
CA GLN A 32 -15.33 -1.29 -23.93
C GLN A 32 -16.40 -0.77 -22.97
N GLN A 33 -17.50 -1.52 -22.78
CA GLN A 33 -18.56 -1.16 -21.83
C GLN A 33 -18.04 -1.17 -20.38
N LEU A 34 -17.28 -2.18 -19.99
CA LEU A 34 -16.70 -2.31 -18.66
C LEU A 34 -15.75 -1.13 -18.35
N ARG A 35 -14.89 -0.74 -19.31
CA ARG A 35 -14.04 0.45 -19.16
C ARG A 35 -14.84 1.72 -18.96
N LYS A 36 -15.87 1.90 -19.77
CA LYS A 36 -16.72 3.09 -19.68
C LYS A 36 -17.43 3.18 -18.33
N ASP A 37 -17.94 2.06 -17.84
CA ASP A 37 -18.58 1.96 -16.52
C ASP A 37 -17.58 2.33 -15.40
N ILE A 38 -16.35 1.79 -15.45
CA ILE A 38 -15.28 2.12 -14.49
C ILE A 38 -14.94 3.63 -14.55
N ILE A 39 -14.82 4.22 -15.73
CA ILE A 39 -14.48 5.64 -15.89
C ILE A 39 -15.59 6.52 -15.31
N GLU A 40 -16.86 6.27 -15.64
CA GLU A 40 -18.01 7.02 -15.16
C GLU A 40 -18.12 6.95 -13.62
N GLU A 41 -17.90 5.77 -13.02
CA GLU A 41 -17.99 5.59 -11.57
C GLU A 41 -16.80 6.22 -10.83
N VAL A 42 -15.57 6.02 -11.32
CA VAL A 42 -14.36 6.57 -10.67
C VAL A 42 -14.28 8.09 -10.82
N ALA A 43 -14.87 8.67 -11.84
CA ALA A 43 -14.96 10.12 -12.02
C ALA A 43 -15.68 10.81 -10.84
N VAL A 44 -16.70 10.15 -10.30
CA VAL A 44 -17.52 10.66 -9.18
C VAL A 44 -17.01 10.14 -7.83
N ASN A 45 -16.67 8.86 -7.76
CA ASN A 45 -16.15 8.19 -6.57
C ASN A 45 -14.68 7.79 -6.80
N PRO A 46 -13.70 8.63 -6.43
CA PRO A 46 -12.31 8.45 -6.78
C PRO A 46 -11.69 7.14 -6.32
N GLY A 47 -10.84 6.55 -7.17
CA GLY A 47 -10.15 5.28 -6.90
C GLY A 47 -9.03 5.02 -7.91
N HIS A 48 -8.58 3.76 -8.01
CA HIS A 48 -7.50 3.31 -8.88
C HIS A 48 -7.99 3.13 -10.32
N LEU A 49 -7.81 4.12 -11.18
CA LEU A 49 -8.35 4.13 -12.54
C LEU A 49 -7.43 3.43 -13.55
N GLY A 50 -6.22 3.97 -13.75
CA GLY A 50 -5.35 3.56 -14.86
C GLY A 50 -5.01 2.07 -14.88
N SER A 51 -4.75 1.50 -13.71
CA SER A 51 -4.43 0.07 -13.57
C SER A 51 -5.63 -0.82 -13.89
N SER A 52 -6.84 -0.44 -13.43
CA SER A 52 -8.07 -1.18 -13.70
C SER A 52 -8.45 -1.15 -15.19
N LEU A 53 -8.24 -0.01 -15.87
CA LEU A 53 -8.48 0.11 -17.32
C LEU A 53 -7.50 -0.76 -18.12
N GLY A 54 -6.23 -0.82 -17.72
CA GLY A 54 -5.21 -1.64 -18.37
C GLY A 54 -5.46 -3.14 -18.26
N ALA A 55 -6.06 -3.60 -17.14
CA ALA A 55 -6.31 -5.02 -16.85
C ALA A 55 -7.70 -5.52 -17.28
N THR A 56 -8.48 -4.73 -18.02
CA THR A 56 -9.86 -5.07 -18.39
C THR A 56 -9.96 -6.36 -19.20
N GLU A 57 -9.16 -6.54 -20.25
CA GLU A 57 -9.17 -7.75 -21.08
C GLU A 57 -8.69 -8.97 -20.31
N ILE A 58 -7.65 -8.82 -19.47
CA ILE A 58 -7.17 -9.89 -18.60
C ILE A 58 -8.29 -10.37 -17.67
N THR A 59 -9.03 -9.43 -17.08
CA THR A 59 -10.15 -9.73 -16.19
C THR A 59 -11.26 -10.50 -16.91
N VAL A 60 -11.70 -9.99 -18.07
CA VAL A 60 -12.75 -10.63 -18.87
C VAL A 60 -12.31 -12.02 -19.33
N ALA A 61 -11.11 -12.15 -19.87
CA ALA A 61 -10.59 -13.43 -20.37
C ALA A 61 -10.45 -14.47 -19.25
N CYS A 62 -9.96 -14.09 -18.06
CA CYS A 62 -9.83 -14.98 -16.92
C CYS A 62 -11.20 -15.49 -16.46
N HIS A 63 -12.19 -14.62 -16.26
CA HIS A 63 -13.54 -15.05 -15.85
C HIS A 63 -14.30 -15.80 -16.94
N TYR A 64 -13.93 -15.60 -18.21
CA TYR A 64 -14.51 -16.33 -19.33
C TYR A 64 -13.97 -17.76 -19.45
N VAL A 65 -12.69 -17.99 -19.10
CA VAL A 65 -12.01 -19.28 -19.26
C VAL A 65 -12.03 -20.13 -18.00
N PHE A 66 -11.84 -19.52 -16.83
CA PHE A 66 -11.79 -20.21 -15.56
C PHE A 66 -13.17 -20.25 -14.87
N ASN A 67 -13.48 -21.37 -14.25
CA ASN A 67 -14.77 -21.57 -13.57
C ASN A 67 -14.73 -21.02 -12.14
N THR A 68 -14.64 -19.69 -12.01
CA THR A 68 -14.71 -19.02 -10.71
C THR A 68 -16.12 -19.10 -10.11
N PRO A 69 -16.27 -19.27 -8.77
CA PRO A 69 -15.23 -19.21 -7.73
C PRO A 69 -14.49 -20.52 -7.44
N GLU A 70 -14.86 -21.68 -8.06
CA GLU A 70 -14.17 -22.96 -7.85
C GLU A 70 -12.69 -22.88 -8.25
N ASP A 71 -12.41 -22.39 -9.46
CA ASP A 71 -11.06 -21.97 -9.87
C ASP A 71 -10.68 -20.69 -9.14
N ARG A 72 -9.42 -20.57 -8.74
CA ARG A 72 -8.94 -19.48 -7.89
C ARG A 72 -8.16 -18.43 -8.71
N ILE A 73 -8.57 -17.17 -8.59
CA ILE A 73 -7.81 -16.02 -9.14
C ILE A 73 -7.32 -15.19 -7.96
N VAL A 74 -5.99 -15.07 -7.83
CA VAL A 74 -5.32 -14.28 -6.79
C VAL A 74 -4.77 -13.02 -7.43
N TRP A 75 -5.33 -11.88 -7.07
CA TRP A 75 -4.89 -10.56 -7.52
C TRP A 75 -3.74 -10.05 -6.65
N ASP A 76 -2.65 -9.62 -7.27
CA ASP A 76 -1.59 -8.89 -6.56
C ASP A 76 -2.00 -7.43 -6.36
N VAL A 77 -1.79 -6.87 -5.17
CA VAL A 77 -2.25 -5.54 -4.75
C VAL A 77 -3.78 -5.39 -4.80
N GLY A 78 -4.41 -5.74 -5.91
CA GLY A 78 -5.85 -5.59 -6.14
C GLY A 78 -6.31 -4.23 -6.67
N HIS A 79 -5.40 -3.27 -6.88
CA HIS A 79 -5.70 -1.96 -7.47
C HIS A 79 -6.12 -2.02 -8.94
N GLN A 80 -5.95 -3.16 -9.59
CA GLN A 80 -6.36 -3.43 -10.98
C GLN A 80 -7.67 -4.26 -11.07
N ALA A 81 -8.36 -4.50 -9.97
CA ALA A 81 -9.45 -5.47 -9.87
C ALA A 81 -10.87 -4.85 -9.89
N TYR A 82 -11.05 -3.61 -10.36
CA TYR A 82 -12.41 -3.03 -10.43
C TYR A 82 -13.30 -3.77 -11.42
N GLY A 83 -12.76 -4.15 -12.58
CA GLY A 83 -13.49 -5.00 -13.52
C GLY A 83 -13.89 -6.35 -12.91
N HIS A 84 -13.04 -6.96 -12.08
CA HIS A 84 -13.35 -8.17 -11.33
C HIS A 84 -14.56 -7.98 -10.40
N LYS A 85 -14.59 -6.89 -9.60
CA LYS A 85 -15.72 -6.59 -8.73
C LYS A 85 -17.03 -6.42 -9.51
N ILE A 86 -16.99 -5.68 -10.61
CA ILE A 86 -18.16 -5.41 -11.47
C ILE A 86 -18.69 -6.71 -12.06
N LEU A 87 -17.83 -7.58 -12.60
CA LEU A 87 -18.22 -8.84 -13.25
C LEU A 87 -18.66 -9.95 -12.27
N THR A 88 -18.42 -9.75 -10.98
CA THR A 88 -18.76 -10.71 -9.89
C THR A 88 -19.92 -10.23 -9.01
N GLY A 89 -20.88 -9.51 -9.60
CA GLY A 89 -22.17 -9.19 -8.99
C GLY A 89 -22.19 -7.91 -8.13
N ARG A 90 -21.11 -7.13 -8.11
CA ARG A 90 -21.01 -5.91 -7.26
C ARG A 90 -21.20 -4.60 -8.03
N ARG A 91 -21.64 -4.67 -9.29
CA ARG A 91 -21.78 -3.49 -10.14
C ARG A 91 -22.75 -2.46 -9.59
N GLU A 92 -23.92 -2.88 -9.13
CA GLU A 92 -24.96 -1.96 -8.62
C GLU A 92 -24.50 -1.19 -7.38
N ASN A 93 -23.64 -1.82 -6.56
CA ASN A 93 -23.09 -1.21 -5.36
C ASN A 93 -21.70 -0.57 -5.57
N PHE A 94 -21.17 -0.58 -6.80
CA PHE A 94 -19.82 -0.09 -7.08
C PHE A 94 -19.68 1.43 -6.82
N CYS A 95 -20.74 2.20 -6.92
CA CYS A 95 -20.78 3.62 -6.53
C CYS A 95 -20.48 3.86 -5.03
N ASN A 96 -20.53 2.81 -4.20
CA ASN A 96 -20.16 2.84 -2.78
C ASN A 96 -18.78 2.20 -2.51
N ASN A 97 -17.99 1.91 -3.55
CA ASN A 97 -16.65 1.39 -3.39
C ASN A 97 -15.78 2.38 -2.59
N ARG A 98 -15.01 1.90 -1.61
CA ARG A 98 -14.13 2.70 -0.74
C ARG A 98 -14.84 3.61 0.27
N LYS A 99 -16.18 3.57 0.35
CA LYS A 99 -16.96 4.31 1.34
C LYS A 99 -17.23 3.45 2.57
N LEU A 100 -17.46 4.10 3.70
CA LEU A 100 -17.90 3.43 4.93
C LEU A 100 -19.18 2.63 4.68
N ASN A 101 -19.24 1.39 5.15
CA ASN A 101 -20.33 0.43 4.90
C ASN A 101 -20.58 0.13 3.41
N GLY A 102 -19.66 0.51 2.52
CA GLY A 102 -19.70 0.21 1.11
C GLY A 102 -18.79 -0.96 0.73
N LEU A 103 -18.43 -1.06 -0.55
CA LEU A 103 -17.48 -2.08 -0.99
C LEU A 103 -16.06 -1.75 -0.51
N MET A 104 -15.32 -2.78 -0.14
CA MET A 104 -13.90 -2.67 0.24
C MET A 104 -13.06 -2.11 -0.92
N PRO A 105 -11.97 -1.39 -0.65
CA PRO A 105 -11.12 -0.78 -1.70
C PRO A 105 -10.44 -1.82 -2.59
N PHE A 106 -10.14 -3.00 -2.04
CA PHE A 106 -9.48 -4.12 -2.69
C PHE A 106 -10.31 -5.40 -2.55
N PRO A 107 -10.10 -6.42 -3.42
CA PRO A 107 -10.73 -7.72 -3.24
C PRO A 107 -10.48 -8.30 -1.85
N SER A 108 -11.53 -8.84 -1.23
CA SER A 108 -11.46 -9.43 0.10
C SER A 108 -12.43 -10.62 0.22
N PRO A 109 -11.99 -11.77 0.75
CA PRO A 109 -12.86 -12.93 0.99
C PRO A 109 -14.05 -12.64 1.92
N PHE A 110 -13.99 -11.56 2.69
CA PHE A 110 -15.10 -11.10 3.54
C PHE A 110 -16.20 -10.38 2.76
N GLU A 111 -15.90 -9.93 1.53
CA GLU A 111 -16.85 -9.21 0.67
C GLU A 111 -17.51 -10.14 -0.36
N SER A 112 -16.76 -11.09 -0.94
CA SER A 112 -17.24 -11.93 -2.01
C SER A 112 -16.53 -13.30 -2.06
N GLU A 113 -17.28 -14.37 -2.37
CA GLU A 113 -16.71 -15.68 -2.63
C GLU A 113 -15.74 -15.74 -3.83
N TYR A 114 -15.84 -14.78 -4.74
CA TYR A 114 -14.94 -14.64 -5.87
C TYR A 114 -13.59 -14.01 -5.51
N ASP A 115 -13.50 -13.37 -4.36
CA ASP A 115 -12.28 -12.74 -3.84
C ASP A 115 -11.47 -13.79 -3.08
N THR A 116 -10.52 -14.39 -3.76
CA THR A 116 -9.83 -15.59 -3.28
C THR A 116 -8.89 -15.33 -2.09
N PHE A 117 -8.28 -14.15 -2.03
CA PHE A 117 -7.30 -13.78 -1.01
C PHE A 117 -7.36 -12.28 -0.71
N THR A 118 -6.90 -11.88 0.49
CA THR A 118 -6.83 -10.46 0.87
C THR A 118 -5.78 -9.75 0.03
N CYS A 119 -6.17 -8.65 -0.57
CA CYS A 119 -5.32 -7.77 -1.37
C CYS A 119 -4.99 -6.47 -0.62
N GLY A 120 -4.17 -5.61 -1.22
CA GLY A 120 -3.74 -4.32 -0.68
C GLY A 120 -2.23 -4.14 -0.72
N HIS A 121 -1.48 -5.17 -0.35
CA HIS A 121 -0.01 -5.18 -0.39
C HIS A 121 0.51 -5.95 -1.60
N ALA A 122 1.60 -5.46 -2.20
CA ALA A 122 2.20 -6.04 -3.39
C ALA A 122 2.99 -7.34 -3.12
N SER A 123 3.23 -8.12 -4.17
CA SER A 123 4.20 -9.23 -4.22
C SER A 123 3.79 -10.52 -3.49
N ASN A 124 2.57 -10.62 -2.93
CA ASN A 124 2.14 -11.80 -2.18
C ASN A 124 1.38 -12.83 -3.02
N SER A 125 0.91 -12.47 -4.22
CA SER A 125 0.01 -13.30 -5.02
C SER A 125 0.60 -14.64 -5.43
N ILE A 126 1.87 -14.68 -5.82
CA ILE A 126 2.54 -15.91 -6.26
C ILE A 126 2.63 -16.91 -5.11
N SER A 127 3.07 -16.48 -3.93
CA SER A 127 3.17 -17.35 -2.75
C SER A 127 1.81 -17.86 -2.29
N ALA A 128 0.79 -16.99 -2.24
CA ALA A 128 -0.57 -17.36 -1.87
C ALA A 128 -1.16 -18.37 -2.87
N ALA A 129 -1.05 -18.09 -4.17
CA ALA A 129 -1.54 -18.95 -5.23
C ALA A 129 -0.80 -20.30 -5.28
N LEU A 130 0.51 -20.33 -5.04
CA LEU A 130 1.27 -21.58 -4.91
C LEU A 130 0.74 -22.43 -3.76
N GLY A 131 0.53 -21.83 -2.59
CA GLY A 131 -0.07 -22.52 -1.44
C GLY A 131 -1.44 -23.15 -1.78
N MET A 132 -2.30 -22.41 -2.50
CA MET A 132 -3.61 -22.90 -2.94
C MET A 132 -3.49 -24.02 -3.98
N ALA A 133 -2.54 -23.92 -4.93
CA ALA A 133 -2.32 -24.95 -5.93
C ALA A 133 -1.82 -26.25 -5.29
N VAL A 134 -0.91 -26.18 -4.34
CA VAL A 134 -0.42 -27.32 -3.56
C VAL A 134 -1.56 -27.93 -2.72
N ALA A 135 -2.35 -27.10 -2.04
CA ALA A 135 -3.51 -27.56 -1.27
C ALA A 135 -4.55 -28.27 -2.17
N SER A 136 -4.83 -27.73 -3.36
CA SER A 136 -5.71 -28.35 -4.34
C SER A 136 -5.24 -29.75 -4.76
N ASN A 137 -3.94 -29.93 -4.98
CA ASN A 137 -3.35 -31.22 -5.31
C ASN A 137 -3.46 -32.22 -4.13
N LEU A 138 -3.12 -31.78 -2.92
CA LEU A 138 -3.17 -32.64 -1.72
C LEU A 138 -4.60 -33.07 -1.38
N THR A 139 -5.57 -32.17 -1.57
CA THR A 139 -7.01 -32.44 -1.31
C THR A 139 -7.74 -33.06 -2.50
N LYS A 140 -7.03 -33.30 -3.63
CA LYS A 140 -7.58 -33.87 -4.87
C LYS A 140 -8.78 -33.09 -5.44
N GLN A 141 -8.81 -31.77 -5.25
CA GLN A 141 -9.89 -30.91 -5.74
C GLN A 141 -9.72 -30.50 -7.21
N HIS A 142 -8.51 -30.66 -7.78
CA HIS A 142 -8.19 -30.38 -9.19
C HIS A 142 -8.62 -28.97 -9.69
N ARG A 143 -8.50 -27.95 -8.83
CA ARG A 143 -8.80 -26.56 -9.18
C ARG A 143 -7.67 -25.95 -9.97
N HIS A 144 -8.01 -25.09 -10.93
CA HIS A 144 -7.03 -24.19 -11.54
C HIS A 144 -6.77 -23.02 -10.59
N VAL A 145 -5.51 -22.63 -10.50
CA VAL A 145 -5.09 -21.47 -9.68
C VAL A 145 -4.29 -20.53 -10.54
N VAL A 146 -4.69 -19.26 -10.55
CA VAL A 146 -4.09 -18.18 -11.34
C VAL A 146 -3.65 -17.07 -10.41
N ALA A 147 -2.37 -16.66 -10.48
CA ALA A 147 -1.86 -15.44 -9.85
C ALA A 147 -1.75 -14.34 -10.92
N ILE A 148 -2.30 -13.16 -10.67
CA ILE A 148 -2.17 -12.00 -11.57
C ILE A 148 -1.33 -10.96 -10.84
N ILE A 149 -0.13 -10.69 -11.36
CA ILE A 149 0.87 -9.79 -10.77
C ILE A 149 1.33 -8.76 -11.78
N GLY A 150 1.51 -7.51 -11.34
CA GLY A 150 2.11 -6.45 -12.17
C GLY A 150 3.64 -6.50 -12.14
N ASP A 151 4.26 -5.90 -13.14
CA ASP A 151 5.72 -5.74 -13.29
C ASP A 151 6.36 -5.07 -12.06
N GLY A 152 5.79 -3.97 -11.57
CA GLY A 152 6.26 -3.31 -10.35
C GLY A 152 6.21 -4.21 -9.11
N ALA A 153 5.12 -4.97 -8.92
CA ALA A 153 4.98 -5.91 -7.80
C ALA A 153 5.91 -7.15 -7.95
N MET A 154 6.30 -7.52 -9.17
CA MET A 154 7.25 -8.59 -9.44
C MET A 154 8.66 -8.27 -8.91
N SER A 155 9.01 -6.99 -8.71
CA SER A 155 10.29 -6.57 -8.17
C SER A 155 10.45 -6.79 -6.65
N GLY A 156 9.37 -7.09 -5.93
CA GLY A 156 9.41 -7.31 -4.48
C GLY A 156 10.01 -8.67 -4.09
N GLY A 157 10.73 -8.71 -2.96
CA GLY A 157 11.43 -9.92 -2.49
C GLY A 157 10.53 -11.14 -2.37
N LEU A 158 9.32 -11.00 -1.80
CA LEU A 158 8.37 -12.09 -1.64
C LEU A 158 7.92 -12.71 -2.98
N ALA A 159 7.84 -11.90 -4.06
CA ALA A 159 7.56 -12.43 -5.40
C ALA A 159 8.69 -13.33 -5.90
N PHE A 160 9.97 -12.94 -5.69
CA PHE A 160 11.13 -13.78 -6.00
C PHE A 160 11.17 -15.05 -5.16
N GLU A 161 10.87 -14.99 -3.86
CA GLU A 161 10.77 -16.16 -2.99
C GLU A 161 9.67 -17.11 -3.50
N GLY A 162 8.51 -16.56 -3.89
CA GLY A 162 7.44 -17.31 -4.53
C GLY A 162 7.90 -18.01 -5.80
N LEU A 163 8.51 -17.27 -6.75
CA LEU A 163 9.04 -17.82 -7.99
C LEU A 163 10.07 -18.92 -7.76
N ASN A 164 11.00 -18.72 -6.82
CA ASN A 164 12.01 -19.70 -6.46
C ASN A 164 11.39 -21.02 -5.95
N ASN A 165 10.25 -20.95 -5.30
CA ASN A 165 9.56 -22.11 -4.73
C ASN A 165 8.54 -22.77 -5.69
N VAL A 166 8.08 -22.07 -6.73
CA VAL A 166 7.07 -22.58 -7.67
C VAL A 166 7.48 -23.91 -8.32
N SER A 167 8.74 -24.09 -8.65
CA SER A 167 9.24 -25.33 -9.26
C SER A 167 9.61 -26.42 -8.26
N SER A 168 9.63 -26.13 -6.95
CA SER A 168 10.02 -27.05 -5.90
C SER A 168 8.91 -28.02 -5.50
N GLN A 169 7.65 -27.68 -5.83
CA GLN A 169 6.47 -28.48 -5.48
C GLN A 169 5.65 -28.82 -6.73
N PRO A 170 5.06 -30.03 -6.81
CA PRO A 170 4.15 -30.36 -7.90
C PRO A 170 2.94 -29.44 -7.89
N ASN A 171 2.76 -28.64 -8.93
CA ASN A 171 1.62 -27.75 -9.09
C ASN A 171 1.39 -27.41 -10.57
N ASP A 172 0.18 -26.92 -10.88
CA ASP A 172 -0.22 -26.45 -12.20
C ASP A 172 -0.46 -24.92 -12.23
N LEU A 173 0.17 -24.18 -11.32
CA LEU A 173 0.00 -22.73 -11.16
C LEU A 173 0.23 -21.99 -12.48
N LEU A 174 -0.70 -21.09 -12.82
CA LEU A 174 -0.54 -20.11 -13.87
C LEU A 174 -0.24 -18.75 -13.25
N ILE A 175 0.91 -18.18 -13.56
CA ILE A 175 1.27 -16.80 -13.22
C ILE A 175 1.04 -15.94 -14.46
N ILE A 176 0.19 -14.93 -14.35
CA ILE A 176 -0.03 -13.90 -15.37
C ILE A 176 0.74 -12.65 -14.94
N LEU A 177 1.82 -12.34 -15.66
CA LEU A 177 2.57 -11.11 -15.51
C LEU A 177 1.94 -10.05 -16.40
N ASN A 178 1.32 -9.03 -15.77
CA ASN A 178 0.76 -7.87 -16.42
C ASN A 178 1.82 -6.77 -16.47
N ASP A 179 2.53 -6.69 -17.57
CA ASP A 179 3.62 -5.75 -17.81
C ASP A 179 3.09 -4.50 -18.54
N ASN A 180 3.33 -3.34 -17.96
CA ASN A 180 2.95 -2.05 -18.57
C ASN A 180 4.00 -0.94 -18.31
N ASP A 181 5.23 -1.32 -17.96
CA ASP A 181 6.37 -0.45 -17.67
C ASP A 181 6.12 0.58 -16.53
N MET A 182 5.11 0.33 -15.69
CA MET A 182 4.66 1.30 -14.69
C MET A 182 4.28 0.62 -13.37
N SER A 183 4.88 1.12 -12.28
CA SER A 183 4.29 0.95 -10.94
C SER A 183 3.33 2.11 -10.61
N ILE A 184 3.42 2.77 -9.47
CA ILE A 184 2.73 4.06 -9.23
C ILE A 184 3.39 5.13 -10.08
N ASP A 185 4.70 5.30 -9.94
CA ASP A 185 5.58 6.02 -10.84
C ASP A 185 6.20 5.02 -11.86
N ARG A 186 7.15 5.47 -12.66
CA ARG A 186 7.83 4.59 -13.62
C ARG A 186 8.56 3.48 -12.86
N ALA A 187 8.46 2.24 -13.35
CA ALA A 187 9.16 1.12 -12.76
C ALA A 187 10.70 1.33 -12.79
N VAL A 188 11.40 0.77 -11.82
CA VAL A 188 12.85 0.92 -11.68
C VAL A 188 13.55 -0.41 -11.44
N GLY A 189 14.83 -0.47 -11.80
CA GLY A 189 15.72 -1.59 -11.47
C GLY A 189 15.99 -2.57 -12.60
N GLY A 190 16.77 -3.59 -12.28
CA GLY A 190 17.24 -4.57 -13.26
C GLY A 190 16.14 -5.46 -13.83
N MET A 191 15.06 -5.70 -13.09
CA MET A 191 13.92 -6.49 -13.54
C MET A 191 13.18 -5.78 -14.69
N GLU A 192 12.90 -4.47 -14.56
CA GLU A 192 12.31 -3.69 -15.65
C GLU A 192 13.14 -3.77 -16.92
N GLN A 193 14.45 -3.51 -16.80
CA GLN A 193 15.36 -3.61 -17.95
C GLN A 193 15.39 -5.01 -18.56
N TYR A 194 15.23 -6.04 -17.74
CA TYR A 194 15.16 -7.42 -18.19
C TYR A 194 13.86 -7.71 -18.97
N LEU A 195 12.71 -7.23 -18.46
CA LEU A 195 11.42 -7.40 -19.13
C LEU A 195 11.38 -6.66 -20.47
N LEU A 196 11.89 -5.43 -20.54
CA LEU A 196 12.05 -4.66 -21.79
C LEU A 196 12.91 -5.42 -22.84
N LYS A 197 13.94 -6.15 -22.41
CA LYS A 197 14.74 -6.98 -23.33
C LYS A 197 13.98 -8.21 -23.83
N LEU A 198 13.09 -8.78 -23.02
CA LEU A 198 12.23 -9.88 -23.45
C LEU A 198 11.20 -9.41 -24.48
N ASP A 199 10.70 -8.19 -24.34
CA ASP A 199 9.72 -7.57 -25.23
C ASP A 199 10.30 -7.37 -26.65
N THR A 200 11.56 -6.96 -26.76
CA THR A 200 12.24 -6.76 -28.05
C THR A 200 12.44 -8.06 -28.87
N ASN A 201 12.22 -9.24 -28.28
CA ASN A 201 12.34 -10.55 -28.91
C ASN A 201 10.99 -11.17 -29.35
N GLU A 202 9.99 -10.34 -29.62
CA GLU A 202 8.62 -10.71 -29.99
C GLU A 202 8.53 -11.79 -31.08
N THR A 203 9.37 -11.70 -32.09
CA THR A 203 9.35 -12.61 -33.25
C THR A 203 9.70 -14.05 -32.88
N TYR A 204 10.62 -14.26 -31.93
CA TYR A 204 11.04 -15.59 -31.48
C TYR A 204 9.95 -16.26 -30.64
N ASN A 205 9.34 -15.51 -29.74
CA ASN A 205 8.30 -16.02 -28.84
C ASN A 205 7.00 -16.36 -29.59
N ARG A 206 6.58 -15.54 -30.55
CA ARG A 206 5.45 -15.82 -31.46
C ARG A 206 5.69 -17.04 -32.37
N LEU A 207 6.88 -17.21 -32.92
CA LEU A 207 7.22 -18.36 -33.75
C LEU A 207 7.19 -19.66 -32.94
N ARG A 208 7.72 -19.65 -31.74
CA ARG A 208 7.73 -20.81 -30.83
C ARG A 208 6.31 -21.23 -30.42
N PHE A 209 5.45 -20.28 -30.10
CA PHE A 209 4.06 -20.57 -29.74
C PHE A 209 3.28 -21.11 -30.95
N LYS A 210 3.39 -20.49 -32.12
CA LYS A 210 2.74 -20.98 -33.35
C LYS A 210 3.24 -22.36 -33.78
N ALA A 211 4.54 -22.66 -33.61
CA ALA A 211 5.08 -23.97 -33.87
C ALA A 211 4.56 -25.05 -32.91
N SER A 212 4.43 -24.71 -31.61
CA SER A 212 3.81 -25.58 -30.59
C SER A 212 2.34 -25.86 -30.90
N GLN A 213 1.59 -24.82 -31.30
CA GLN A 213 0.19 -24.89 -31.70
C GLN A 213 0.00 -25.78 -32.94
N TRP A 214 0.80 -25.57 -33.97
CA TRP A 214 0.75 -26.36 -35.22
C TRP A 214 1.05 -27.85 -34.97
N LEU A 215 1.99 -28.17 -34.07
CA LEU A 215 2.32 -29.54 -33.66
C LEU A 215 1.20 -30.22 -32.88
N HIS A 216 0.46 -29.45 -32.05
CA HIS A 216 -0.69 -29.93 -31.28
C HIS A 216 -1.90 -30.18 -32.21
N ASP A 217 -2.21 -29.25 -33.11
CA ASP A 217 -3.38 -29.31 -34.00
C ASP A 217 -3.30 -30.43 -35.03
N LYS A 218 -2.09 -30.88 -35.39
CA LYS A 218 -1.85 -32.00 -36.31
C LYS A 218 -1.79 -33.39 -35.65
N GLY A 219 -2.08 -33.50 -34.33
CA GLY A 219 -2.17 -34.81 -33.65
C GLY A 219 -0.85 -35.61 -33.69
N LEU A 220 0.28 -34.97 -33.96
CA LEU A 220 1.59 -35.63 -34.12
C LEU A 220 2.29 -35.94 -32.78
N LEU A 221 1.64 -35.76 -31.66
CA LEU A 221 2.18 -35.95 -30.31
C LEU A 221 1.60 -37.19 -29.63
N ASN A 222 2.07 -38.39 -30.02
CA ASN A 222 1.99 -39.56 -29.12
C ASN A 222 3.13 -39.48 -28.08
N ASP A 223 2.87 -39.92 -26.84
CA ASP A 223 3.71 -39.69 -25.64
C ASP A 223 5.18 -40.16 -25.79
N GLU A 224 5.46 -41.17 -26.58
CA GLU A 224 6.84 -41.63 -26.81
C GLU A 224 7.64 -40.75 -27.79
N ARG A 225 6.98 -40.21 -28.81
CA ARG A 225 7.59 -39.23 -29.73
C ARG A 225 7.79 -37.87 -29.09
N ARG A 226 6.97 -37.53 -28.10
CA ARG A 226 7.08 -36.32 -27.26
C ARG A 226 8.42 -36.24 -26.51
N LYS A 227 8.92 -37.36 -25.97
CA LYS A 227 10.26 -37.43 -25.31
C LYS A 227 11.42 -37.25 -26.31
N GLY A 228 11.28 -37.76 -27.51
CA GLY A 228 12.26 -37.55 -28.60
C GLY A 228 12.29 -36.11 -29.12
N LEU A 229 11.09 -35.49 -29.29
CA LEU A 229 10.94 -34.11 -29.72
C LEU A 229 11.40 -33.12 -28.65
N LEU A 230 11.18 -33.43 -27.37
CA LEU A 230 11.69 -32.65 -26.25
C LEU A 230 13.21 -32.68 -26.17
N ARG A 231 13.83 -33.84 -26.45
CA ARG A 231 15.30 -33.95 -26.53
C ARG A 231 15.86 -33.22 -27.77
N PHE A 232 15.21 -33.31 -28.93
CA PHE A 232 15.56 -32.57 -30.12
C PHE A 232 15.36 -31.06 -29.97
N ASN A 233 14.22 -30.64 -29.36
CA ASN A 233 13.97 -29.25 -29.03
C ASN A 233 14.97 -28.70 -27.97
N ASN A 234 15.38 -29.53 -27.02
CA ASN A 234 16.42 -29.15 -26.05
C ASN A 234 17.82 -29.10 -26.69
N ALA A 235 18.12 -29.95 -27.67
CA ALA A 235 19.36 -29.88 -28.43
C ALA A 235 19.37 -28.69 -29.40
N LEU A 236 18.23 -28.37 -30.05
CA LEU A 236 18.06 -27.17 -30.88
C LEU A 236 18.05 -25.89 -30.03
N LYS A 237 17.46 -25.95 -28.84
CA LYS A 237 17.56 -24.89 -27.81
C LYS A 237 19.01 -24.68 -27.39
N SER A 238 19.76 -25.74 -27.15
CA SER A 238 21.19 -25.67 -26.77
C SER A 238 22.05 -25.08 -27.86
N ALA A 239 21.70 -25.31 -29.14
CA ALA A 239 22.41 -24.79 -30.30
C ALA A 239 22.01 -23.34 -30.69
N LEU A 240 20.75 -22.95 -30.41
CA LEU A 240 20.21 -21.61 -30.73
C LEU A 240 20.08 -20.69 -29.51
N ALA A 241 20.16 -21.23 -28.30
CA ALA A 241 19.89 -20.48 -27.07
C ALA A 241 21.16 -20.09 -26.32
N HIS A 242 21.73 -18.98 -26.69
CA HIS A 242 22.62 -18.23 -25.80
C HIS A 242 21.85 -17.45 -24.74
N GLN A 243 20.51 -17.59 -24.64
CA GLN A 243 19.69 -16.89 -23.64
C GLN A 243 18.50 -17.74 -23.19
N GLN A 244 18.69 -18.60 -22.18
CA GLN A 244 17.55 -19.00 -21.34
C GLN A 244 17.04 -17.78 -20.58
N ASN A 245 15.73 -17.51 -20.61
CA ASN A 245 15.18 -16.47 -19.75
C ASN A 245 15.20 -16.93 -18.26
N MET A 246 15.18 -15.98 -17.34
CA MET A 246 15.24 -16.22 -15.90
C MET A 246 14.18 -17.23 -15.42
N PHE A 247 12.96 -17.14 -15.93
CA PHE A 247 11.84 -18.00 -15.52
C PHE A 247 12.06 -19.45 -15.97
N GLU A 248 12.55 -19.65 -17.19
CA GLU A 248 12.91 -20.99 -17.68
C GLU A 248 14.10 -21.58 -16.91
N GLY A 249 15.04 -20.74 -16.48
CA GLY A 249 16.13 -21.12 -15.57
C GLY A 249 15.63 -21.64 -14.22
N MET A 250 14.49 -21.14 -13.76
CA MET A 250 13.79 -21.61 -12.55
C MET A 250 12.81 -22.78 -12.82
N ASN A 251 12.84 -23.42 -13.99
CA ASN A 251 11.91 -24.46 -14.43
C ASN A 251 10.44 -24.03 -14.51
N ILE A 252 10.17 -22.74 -14.69
CA ILE A 252 8.84 -22.19 -14.97
C ILE A 252 8.71 -22.01 -16.47
N ARG A 253 7.70 -22.63 -17.10
CA ARG A 253 7.49 -22.46 -18.54
C ARG A 253 7.02 -21.05 -18.85
N TYR A 254 7.76 -20.37 -19.68
CA TYR A 254 7.48 -19.00 -20.08
C TYR A 254 6.74 -18.93 -21.42
N PHE A 255 5.70 -18.10 -21.48
CA PHE A 255 4.90 -17.81 -22.67
C PHE A 255 4.73 -16.31 -22.82
N GLY A 256 5.09 -15.75 -23.96
CA GLY A 256 4.93 -14.32 -24.25
C GLY A 256 6.25 -13.65 -24.71
N PRO A 257 6.27 -12.30 -24.72
CA PRO A 257 5.13 -11.43 -24.41
C PRO A 257 4.04 -11.49 -25.47
N PHE A 258 2.75 -11.32 -25.04
CA PHE A 258 1.60 -11.21 -25.91
C PHE A 258 0.86 -9.89 -25.65
N ASP A 259 0.03 -9.45 -26.61
CA ASP A 259 -0.84 -8.29 -26.42
C ASP A 259 -1.93 -8.60 -25.37
N GLY A 260 -1.75 -8.06 -24.17
CA GLY A 260 -2.68 -8.20 -23.06
C GLY A 260 -3.98 -7.39 -23.22
N ASN A 261 -4.08 -6.54 -24.25
CA ASN A 261 -5.28 -5.79 -24.56
C ASN A 261 -6.08 -6.39 -25.76
N ASN A 262 -5.78 -7.62 -26.15
CA ASN A 262 -6.55 -8.39 -27.14
C ASN A 262 -7.30 -9.55 -26.44
N VAL A 263 -8.56 -9.33 -26.04
CA VAL A 263 -9.35 -10.29 -25.26
C VAL A 263 -9.58 -11.62 -25.99
N GLU A 264 -9.77 -11.60 -27.32
CA GLU A 264 -10.00 -12.82 -28.10
C GLU A 264 -8.76 -13.71 -28.14
N GLU A 265 -7.58 -13.09 -28.33
CA GLU A 265 -6.30 -13.78 -28.33
C GLU A 265 -6.02 -14.34 -26.91
N LEU A 266 -6.26 -13.54 -25.86
CA LEU A 266 -6.11 -13.98 -24.47
C LEU A 266 -6.97 -15.20 -24.15
N VAL A 267 -8.25 -15.23 -24.56
CA VAL A 267 -9.12 -16.38 -24.33
C VAL A 267 -8.56 -17.63 -25.02
N ARG A 268 -8.05 -17.50 -26.25
CA ARG A 268 -7.44 -18.63 -26.98
C ARG A 268 -6.20 -19.15 -26.26
N ILE A 269 -5.32 -18.25 -25.81
CA ILE A 269 -4.10 -18.60 -25.07
C ILE A 269 -4.44 -19.26 -23.73
N LEU A 270 -5.33 -18.67 -22.95
CA LEU A 270 -5.71 -19.19 -21.62
C LEU A 270 -6.36 -20.57 -21.71
N ARG A 271 -7.21 -20.83 -22.72
CA ARG A 271 -7.78 -22.15 -22.97
C ARG A 271 -6.71 -23.22 -23.21
N GLN A 272 -5.61 -22.87 -23.89
CA GLN A 272 -4.51 -23.81 -24.14
C GLN A 272 -3.63 -24.02 -22.91
N LEU A 273 -3.41 -22.96 -22.12
CA LEU A 273 -2.58 -23.03 -20.92
C LEU A 273 -3.31 -23.66 -19.73
N LYS A 274 -4.65 -23.60 -19.71
CA LYS A 274 -5.47 -24.06 -18.59
C LYS A 274 -5.16 -25.49 -18.18
N ASP A 275 -5.14 -26.42 -19.14
CA ASP A 275 -4.96 -27.86 -18.89
C ASP A 275 -3.48 -28.32 -18.96
N MET A 276 -2.58 -27.40 -19.20
CA MET A 276 -1.16 -27.68 -19.30
C MET A 276 -0.57 -27.96 -17.92
N LYS A 277 0.10 -29.10 -17.76
CA LYS A 277 0.71 -29.52 -16.49
C LYS A 277 2.00 -28.78 -16.17
N GLY A 278 2.22 -28.55 -14.87
CA GLY A 278 3.39 -27.88 -14.32
C GLY A 278 3.28 -26.34 -14.33
N PRO A 279 4.16 -25.67 -13.57
CA PRO A 279 4.11 -24.23 -13.41
C PRO A 279 4.40 -23.49 -14.72
N LYS A 280 3.72 -22.40 -14.94
CA LYS A 280 3.81 -21.59 -16.14
C LYS A 280 3.60 -20.11 -15.87
N LEU A 281 4.32 -19.26 -16.61
CA LEU A 281 4.18 -17.82 -16.59
C LEU A 281 3.74 -17.35 -17.97
N LEU A 282 2.65 -16.61 -18.00
CA LEU A 282 2.13 -15.89 -19.16
C LEU A 282 2.48 -14.41 -19.02
N HIS A 283 3.38 -13.93 -19.86
CA HIS A 283 3.78 -12.52 -19.92
C HIS A 283 2.88 -11.78 -20.89
N LEU A 284 2.20 -10.75 -20.41
CA LEU A 284 1.27 -9.92 -21.16
C LEU A 284 1.75 -8.47 -21.12
N HIS A 285 1.90 -7.87 -22.30
CA HIS A 285 2.14 -6.45 -22.42
C HIS A 285 0.80 -5.72 -22.51
N THR A 286 0.55 -4.76 -21.61
CA THR A 286 -0.69 -3.98 -21.56
C THR A 286 -0.38 -2.49 -21.53
N LYS A 287 -1.40 -1.68 -21.83
CA LYS A 287 -1.31 -0.23 -21.72
C LYS A 287 -2.07 0.27 -20.50
N LYS A 288 -1.37 0.83 -19.53
CA LYS A 288 -2.00 1.46 -18.35
C LYS A 288 -2.91 2.61 -18.80
N GLY A 289 -4.15 2.63 -18.32
CA GLY A 289 -5.14 3.63 -18.75
C GLY A 289 -5.80 3.37 -20.12
N LYS A 290 -5.64 2.16 -20.70
CA LYS A 290 -6.16 1.77 -22.01
C LYS A 290 -7.61 2.20 -22.24
N GLY A 291 -7.86 2.85 -23.39
CA GLY A 291 -9.18 3.29 -23.81
C GLY A 291 -9.66 4.60 -23.17
N TYR A 292 -8.77 5.30 -22.42
CA TYR A 292 -9.02 6.64 -21.92
C TYR A 292 -7.80 7.53 -22.17
N GLU A 293 -7.87 8.35 -23.20
CA GLU A 293 -6.73 9.13 -23.70
C GLU A 293 -5.97 9.95 -22.64
N PRO A 294 -6.65 10.65 -21.69
CA PRO A 294 -5.95 11.35 -20.62
C PRO A 294 -5.08 10.42 -19.75
N ALA A 295 -5.59 9.21 -19.44
CA ALA A 295 -4.87 8.23 -18.62
C ALA A 295 -3.71 7.59 -19.40
N GLU A 296 -3.87 7.37 -20.71
CA GLU A 296 -2.81 6.85 -21.56
C GLU A 296 -1.63 7.83 -21.70
N LYS A 297 -1.91 9.14 -21.68
CA LYS A 297 -0.88 10.20 -21.80
C LYS A 297 -0.13 10.47 -20.50
N SER A 298 -0.75 10.24 -19.35
CA SER A 298 -0.17 10.59 -18.03
C SER A 298 -0.49 9.53 -16.97
N ALA A 299 0.09 8.34 -17.11
CA ALA A 299 -0.20 7.15 -16.32
C ALA A 299 -0.02 7.35 -14.80
N THR A 300 0.95 8.14 -14.36
CA THR A 300 1.18 8.47 -12.94
C THR A 300 0.03 9.29 -12.36
N VAL A 301 -0.38 10.36 -13.03
CA VAL A 301 -1.48 11.23 -12.59
C VAL A 301 -2.80 10.47 -12.54
N TRP A 302 -3.02 9.59 -13.53
CA TRP A 302 -4.24 8.82 -13.69
C TRP A 302 -4.21 7.45 -12.97
N HIS A 303 -3.19 7.20 -12.17
CA HIS A 303 -3.21 6.06 -11.25
C HIS A 303 -4.37 6.20 -10.24
N ALA A 304 -4.49 7.39 -9.60
CA ALA A 304 -5.59 7.76 -8.72
C ALA A 304 -5.92 9.26 -8.90
N PRO A 305 -6.70 9.62 -9.94
CA PRO A 305 -6.80 11.00 -10.43
C PRO A 305 -7.57 11.97 -9.53
N GLY A 306 -8.30 11.50 -8.52
CA GLY A 306 -9.30 12.30 -7.82
C GLY A 306 -10.61 12.40 -8.64
N LYS A 307 -11.43 13.44 -8.40
CA LYS A 307 -12.64 13.70 -9.20
C LYS A 307 -12.27 14.35 -10.52
N PHE A 308 -12.98 13.99 -11.58
CA PHE A 308 -12.76 14.54 -12.93
C PHE A 308 -14.03 14.46 -13.78
N ASP A 309 -14.09 15.21 -14.86
CA ASP A 309 -15.10 15.07 -15.88
C ASP A 309 -14.76 13.86 -16.79
N PRO A 310 -15.62 12.86 -16.89
CA PRO A 310 -15.32 11.62 -17.65
C PRO A 310 -15.22 11.82 -19.16
N GLU A 311 -15.82 12.90 -19.73
CA GLU A 311 -15.79 13.17 -21.17
C GLU A 311 -14.56 13.98 -21.56
N THR A 312 -14.23 15.02 -20.80
CA THR A 312 -13.10 15.93 -21.11
C THR A 312 -11.78 15.50 -20.48
N GLY A 313 -11.81 14.74 -19.39
CA GLY A 313 -10.64 14.42 -18.58
C GLY A 313 -10.17 15.61 -17.73
N GLU A 314 -10.95 16.67 -17.60
CA GLU A 314 -10.61 17.79 -16.74
C GLU A 314 -10.75 17.39 -15.27
N ARG A 315 -9.65 17.49 -14.52
CA ARG A 315 -9.63 17.14 -13.10
C ARG A 315 -10.22 18.28 -12.26
N ILE A 316 -11.11 17.93 -11.35
CA ILE A 316 -11.68 18.87 -10.39
C ILE A 316 -10.67 19.03 -9.25
N VAL A 317 -9.81 20.03 -9.36
CA VAL A 317 -8.79 20.37 -8.35
C VAL A 317 -9.34 21.47 -7.47
N GLN A 318 -9.38 21.23 -6.16
CA GLN A 318 -9.69 22.27 -5.19
C GLN A 318 -8.49 23.24 -5.07
N ASP A 319 -8.76 24.52 -4.98
CA ASP A 319 -7.72 25.51 -4.67
C ASP A 319 -7.39 25.42 -3.17
N CYS A 320 -6.24 24.84 -2.88
CA CYS A 320 -5.72 24.67 -1.53
C CYS A 320 -4.61 25.68 -1.20
N SER A 321 -4.50 26.79 -1.93
CA SER A 321 -3.40 27.77 -1.78
C SER A 321 -3.35 28.41 -0.37
N ASN A 322 -4.49 28.47 0.32
CA ASN A 322 -4.61 29.02 1.68
C ASN A 322 -4.67 27.96 2.77
N GLU A 323 -4.58 26.67 2.41
CA GLU A 323 -4.58 25.58 3.38
C GLU A 323 -3.16 25.29 3.90
N PRO A 324 -3.03 24.75 5.13
CA PRO A 324 -1.77 24.19 5.60
C PRO A 324 -1.23 23.15 4.61
N PRO A 325 0.11 23.04 4.45
CA PRO A 325 0.70 22.06 3.55
C PRO A 325 0.43 20.63 4.03
N LYS A 326 0.52 19.69 3.11
CA LYS A 326 0.53 18.27 3.48
C LYS A 326 1.83 17.92 4.20
N PHE A 327 1.77 17.04 5.19
CA PHE A 327 2.96 16.59 5.92
C PHE A 327 4.05 16.05 4.99
N GLN A 328 3.68 15.30 3.93
CA GLN A 328 4.62 14.81 2.93
C GLN A 328 5.38 15.95 2.21
N ASP A 329 4.72 17.09 1.95
CA ASP A 329 5.35 18.24 1.27
C ASP A 329 6.30 18.97 2.22
N VAL A 330 5.94 19.06 3.51
CA VAL A 330 6.85 19.54 4.56
C VAL A 330 8.10 18.67 4.65
N PHE A 331 7.91 17.33 4.64
CA PHE A 331 9.01 16.37 4.60
C PHE A 331 9.91 16.61 3.38
N GLY A 332 9.37 16.60 2.16
CA GLY A 332 10.15 16.72 0.93
C GLY A 332 10.94 18.04 0.83
N LYS A 333 10.30 19.17 1.20
CA LYS A 333 10.96 20.50 1.21
C LYS A 333 12.03 20.58 2.30
N THR A 334 11.75 20.07 3.50
CA THR A 334 12.72 20.07 4.61
C THR A 334 13.90 19.17 4.30
N LEU A 335 13.67 17.99 3.73
CA LEU A 335 14.75 17.07 3.33
C LEU A 335 15.69 17.74 2.33
N LEU A 336 15.16 18.41 1.30
CA LEU A 336 15.99 19.15 0.35
C LEU A 336 16.79 20.27 1.02
N GLU A 337 16.19 21.00 1.95
CA GLU A 337 16.90 22.07 2.68
C GLU A 337 18.05 21.49 3.53
N LEU A 338 17.80 20.41 4.25
CA LEU A 338 18.81 19.72 5.06
C LEU A 338 19.94 19.17 4.17
N ALA A 339 19.59 18.54 3.04
CA ALA A 339 20.56 17.99 2.10
C ALA A 339 21.45 19.05 1.44
N LYS A 340 20.94 20.28 1.25
CA LYS A 340 21.76 21.42 0.79
C LYS A 340 22.80 21.85 1.83
N LYS A 341 22.52 21.68 3.12
CA LYS A 341 23.40 22.08 4.22
C LYS A 341 24.35 20.95 4.67
N ASN A 342 23.91 19.70 4.52
CA ASN A 342 24.68 18.52 4.92
C ASN A 342 24.87 17.58 3.72
N PRO A 343 26.11 17.49 3.18
CA PRO A 343 26.40 16.66 1.99
C PRO A 343 26.26 15.16 2.26
N ARG A 344 26.21 14.70 3.52
CA ARG A 344 26.02 13.28 3.87
C ARG A 344 24.58 12.82 3.74
N ILE A 345 23.59 13.73 3.72
CA ILE A 345 22.18 13.36 3.65
C ILE A 345 21.84 12.79 2.28
N VAL A 346 21.21 11.63 2.27
CA VAL A 346 20.63 10.96 1.09
C VAL A 346 19.18 10.58 1.38
N GLY A 347 18.34 10.55 0.33
CA GLY A 347 16.95 10.13 0.40
C GLY A 347 16.76 8.74 -0.19
N VAL A 348 15.95 7.90 0.46
CA VAL A 348 15.58 6.56 -0.04
C VAL A 348 14.07 6.38 0.09
N THR A 349 13.42 5.84 -0.94
CA THR A 349 12.01 5.46 -0.87
C THR A 349 11.72 4.21 -1.69
N PRO A 350 10.88 3.27 -1.20
CA PRO A 350 10.43 2.13 -1.98
C PRO A 350 9.19 2.48 -2.81
N ALA A 351 9.39 2.81 -4.10
CA ALA A 351 8.36 3.03 -5.13
C ALA A 351 7.37 4.18 -4.87
N MET A 352 7.70 5.14 -3.98
CA MET A 352 6.78 6.20 -3.58
C MET A 352 7.34 7.64 -3.75
N PRO A 353 8.13 7.95 -4.81
CA PRO A 353 8.79 9.24 -4.92
C PRO A 353 7.81 10.42 -4.92
N THR A 354 6.70 10.35 -5.65
CA THR A 354 5.67 11.40 -5.68
C THR A 354 4.77 11.34 -4.44
N GLY A 355 4.48 10.15 -3.96
CA GLY A 355 3.61 9.92 -2.80
C GLY A 355 4.17 10.47 -1.50
N CYS A 356 5.48 10.45 -1.30
CA CYS A 356 6.14 11.01 -0.12
C CYS A 356 6.91 12.33 -0.41
N SER A 357 6.72 12.93 -1.58
CA SER A 357 7.42 14.16 -2.02
C SER A 357 8.95 14.06 -2.09
N MET A 358 9.51 12.84 -2.17
CA MET A 358 10.94 12.60 -2.42
C MET A 358 11.36 13.10 -3.81
N ASN A 359 10.43 13.15 -4.76
CA ASN A 359 10.64 13.70 -6.10
C ASN A 359 11.18 15.14 -6.10
N ILE A 360 10.96 15.92 -5.02
CA ILE A 360 11.53 17.26 -4.84
C ILE A 360 13.06 17.15 -4.76
N MET A 361 13.56 16.23 -3.94
CA MET A 361 15.02 16.01 -3.81
C MET A 361 15.59 15.30 -5.04
N MET A 362 14.89 14.32 -5.61
CA MET A 362 15.30 13.61 -6.84
C MET A 362 15.51 14.57 -8.02
N LYS A 363 14.64 15.57 -8.15
CA LYS A 363 14.76 16.58 -9.19
C LYS A 363 15.96 17.50 -8.98
N ALA A 364 16.25 17.88 -7.73
CA ALA A 364 17.31 18.83 -7.38
C ALA A 364 18.67 18.18 -7.20
N MET A 365 18.72 16.93 -6.74
CA MET A 365 19.92 16.16 -6.39
C MET A 365 19.75 14.67 -6.77
N PRO A 366 19.68 14.34 -8.09
CA PRO A 366 19.37 13.00 -8.57
C PRO A 366 20.34 11.92 -8.06
N ASP A 367 21.60 12.26 -7.85
CA ASP A 367 22.64 11.34 -7.36
C ASP A 367 22.54 11.05 -5.85
N ARG A 368 21.61 11.70 -5.14
CA ARG A 368 21.47 11.61 -3.68
C ARG A 368 20.06 11.21 -3.22
N ALA A 369 19.19 10.84 -4.15
CA ALA A 369 17.84 10.39 -3.83
C ALA A 369 17.49 9.16 -4.68
N PHE A 370 17.10 8.08 -4.03
CA PHE A 370 16.98 6.75 -4.60
C PHE A 370 15.55 6.22 -4.48
N ASP A 371 14.96 5.82 -5.61
CA ASP A 371 13.82 4.91 -5.63
C ASP A 371 14.34 3.48 -5.83
N VAL A 372 14.01 2.60 -4.90
CA VAL A 372 14.48 1.21 -4.91
C VAL A 372 13.41 0.21 -5.38
N GLY A 373 12.30 0.70 -5.94
CA GLY A 373 11.15 -0.14 -6.31
C GLY A 373 10.35 -0.60 -5.09
N ILE A 374 9.40 -1.52 -5.29
CA ILE A 374 8.57 -2.05 -4.19
C ILE A 374 9.40 -3.05 -3.37
N ALA A 375 10.29 -2.52 -2.51
CA ALA A 375 11.28 -3.31 -1.79
C ALA A 375 11.63 -2.67 -0.42
N GLU A 376 10.69 -2.67 0.51
CA GLU A 376 10.80 -1.97 1.80
C GLU A 376 11.95 -2.50 2.67
N ALA A 377 12.11 -3.82 2.76
CA ALA A 377 13.23 -4.43 3.48
C ALA A 377 14.58 -4.02 2.88
N HIS A 378 14.70 -4.07 1.55
CA HIS A 378 15.89 -3.59 0.84
C HIS A 378 16.14 -2.10 1.09
N ALA A 379 15.10 -1.26 1.11
CA ALA A 379 15.24 0.19 1.38
C ALA A 379 15.92 0.44 2.75
N VAL A 380 15.54 -0.30 3.78
CA VAL A 380 16.13 -0.19 5.13
C VAL A 380 17.56 -0.72 5.14
N THR A 381 17.80 -1.94 4.63
CA THR A 381 19.15 -2.54 4.59
C THR A 381 20.12 -1.71 3.74
N PHE A 382 19.66 -1.19 2.59
CA PHE A 382 20.44 -0.30 1.74
C PHE A 382 20.80 1.01 2.46
N SER A 383 19.83 1.59 3.18
CA SER A 383 20.06 2.77 4.02
C SER A 383 21.07 2.46 5.14
N ALA A 384 20.93 1.31 5.80
CA ALA A 384 21.88 0.89 6.84
C ALA A 384 23.31 0.73 6.29
N GLY A 385 23.47 0.15 5.10
CA GLY A 385 24.76 0.07 4.41
C GLY A 385 25.37 1.45 4.15
N MET A 386 24.60 2.39 3.61
CA MET A 386 25.06 3.77 3.40
C MET A 386 25.40 4.48 4.71
N ALA A 387 24.62 4.27 5.77
CA ALA A 387 24.90 4.85 7.09
C ALA A 387 26.19 4.29 7.69
N LYS A 388 26.46 3.00 7.50
CA LYS A 388 27.71 2.34 7.93
C LYS A 388 28.94 2.98 7.30
N ASP A 389 28.83 3.45 6.06
CA ASP A 389 29.92 4.11 5.32
C ASP A 389 29.87 5.65 5.44
N GLY A 390 29.14 6.18 6.42
CA GLY A 390 29.21 7.58 6.84
C GLY A 390 28.20 8.52 6.20
N LEU A 391 27.25 8.02 5.43
CA LEU A 391 26.12 8.83 4.95
C LEU A 391 25.02 8.93 6.02
N GLN A 392 24.06 9.83 5.78
CA GLN A 392 22.92 10.08 6.66
C GLN A 392 21.62 9.85 5.87
N PRO A 393 21.15 8.59 5.76
CA PRO A 393 19.96 8.27 4.98
C PRO A 393 18.67 8.70 5.68
N PHE A 394 17.78 9.33 4.91
CA PHE A 394 16.37 9.50 5.24
C PHE A 394 15.58 8.50 4.40
N CYS A 395 15.13 7.42 5.02
CA CYS A 395 14.36 6.36 4.40
C CYS A 395 12.88 6.59 4.66
N ASN A 396 12.13 6.98 3.61
CA ASN A 396 10.70 7.26 3.70
C ASN A 396 9.89 6.07 3.21
N ILE A 397 9.12 5.47 4.11
CA ILE A 397 8.26 4.30 3.86
C ILE A 397 6.87 4.61 4.43
N TYR A 398 5.79 4.18 3.75
CA TYR A 398 4.47 4.26 4.36
C TYR A 398 4.40 3.37 5.59
N SER A 399 3.81 3.88 6.67
CA SER A 399 3.75 3.20 7.97
C SER A 399 3.24 1.75 7.84
N ALA A 400 2.13 1.52 7.14
CA ALA A 400 1.61 0.17 6.92
C ALA A 400 2.59 -0.75 6.15
N PHE A 401 3.39 -0.22 5.24
CA PHE A 401 4.36 -1.00 4.46
C PHE A 401 5.68 -1.23 5.20
N SER A 402 5.99 -0.42 6.20
CA SER A 402 7.18 -0.59 7.04
C SER A 402 7.18 -1.92 7.82
N GLN A 403 6.02 -2.56 7.98
CA GLN A 403 5.89 -3.90 8.54
C GLN A 403 6.72 -4.95 7.80
N ARG A 404 6.93 -4.78 6.48
CA ARG A 404 7.78 -5.67 5.66
C ARG A 404 9.26 -5.53 5.94
N ALA A 405 9.66 -4.41 6.52
CA ALA A 405 11.06 -4.13 6.86
C ALA A 405 11.36 -4.32 8.35
N TYR A 406 10.44 -4.93 9.12
CA TYR A 406 10.57 -5.06 10.58
C TYR A 406 11.86 -5.74 10.99
N ASP A 407 12.21 -6.87 10.37
CA ASP A 407 13.48 -7.56 10.60
C ASP A 407 14.69 -6.67 10.25
N SER A 408 14.67 -6.02 9.08
CA SER A 408 15.76 -5.14 8.65
C SER A 408 15.93 -3.92 9.57
N ILE A 409 14.85 -3.40 10.13
CA ILE A 409 14.92 -2.31 11.14
C ILE A 409 15.63 -2.80 12.39
N ILE A 410 15.33 -4.01 12.87
CA ILE A 410 15.96 -4.60 14.05
C ILE A 410 17.42 -4.95 13.76
N HIS A 411 17.62 -5.83 12.77
CA HIS A 411 18.91 -6.49 12.53
C HIS A 411 19.93 -5.56 11.89
N ASP A 412 19.54 -4.80 10.86
CA ASP A 412 20.50 -4.05 10.04
C ASP A 412 20.71 -2.62 10.55
N ALA A 413 19.70 -2.01 11.18
CA ALA A 413 19.80 -0.63 11.65
C ALA A 413 19.96 -0.53 13.18
N ALA A 414 19.01 -1.07 13.97
CA ALA A 414 18.95 -0.85 15.41
C ALA A 414 20.04 -1.60 16.21
N ILE A 415 20.35 -2.85 15.89
CA ILE A 415 21.43 -3.61 16.55
C ILE A 415 22.77 -2.88 16.39
N LEU A 416 23.02 -2.31 15.22
CA LEU A 416 24.25 -1.58 14.93
C LEU A 416 24.19 -0.11 15.37
N ASN A 417 23.04 0.35 15.87
CA ASN A 417 22.78 1.74 16.26
C ASN A 417 23.19 2.75 15.17
N LEU A 418 22.86 2.43 13.91
CA LEU A 418 23.26 3.24 12.75
C LEU A 418 22.40 4.50 12.65
N PRO A 419 22.95 5.63 12.15
CA PRO A 419 22.22 6.88 11.98
C PRO A 419 21.28 6.85 10.76
N VAL A 420 20.31 5.95 10.76
CA VAL A 420 19.25 5.86 9.75
C VAL A 420 18.02 6.60 10.26
N VAL A 421 17.50 7.55 9.47
CA VAL A 421 16.25 8.25 9.79
C VAL A 421 15.12 7.59 9.03
N LEU A 422 14.25 6.87 9.73
CA LEU A 422 13.06 6.23 9.19
C LEU A 422 11.89 7.22 9.27
N CYS A 423 11.43 7.69 8.13
CA CYS A 423 10.26 8.58 8.04
C CYS A 423 9.04 7.74 7.66
N LEU A 424 8.17 7.47 8.63
CA LEU A 424 6.95 6.67 8.44
C LEU A 424 5.79 7.59 8.06
N ASP A 425 5.57 7.70 6.76
CA ASP A 425 4.48 8.47 6.19
C ASP A 425 3.16 7.68 6.27
N ARG A 426 2.01 8.33 6.30
CA ARG A 426 0.68 7.70 6.45
C ARG A 426 0.53 6.93 7.77
N ALA A 427 1.11 7.42 8.86
CA ALA A 427 0.85 6.89 10.19
C ALA A 427 -0.61 7.17 10.61
N GLY A 428 -1.18 6.27 11.39
CA GLY A 428 -2.57 6.38 11.83
C GLY A 428 -3.60 6.00 10.77
N LEU A 429 -4.81 6.55 10.89
CA LEU A 429 -5.90 6.31 9.95
C LEU A 429 -5.68 7.04 8.64
N VAL A 430 -5.76 6.33 7.51
CA VAL A 430 -5.50 6.90 6.18
C VAL A 430 -6.75 7.08 5.31
N GLY A 431 -7.90 6.52 5.73
CA GLY A 431 -9.18 6.76 5.07
C GLY A 431 -9.61 5.62 4.14
N GLU A 432 -9.84 5.95 2.89
CA GLU A 432 -10.59 5.14 1.93
C GLU A 432 -9.89 3.85 1.48
N ASP A 433 -8.60 3.69 1.74
CA ASP A 433 -7.85 2.47 1.44
C ASP A 433 -7.94 1.40 2.54
N GLY A 434 -8.55 1.74 3.68
CA GLY A 434 -8.98 0.80 4.70
C GLY A 434 -7.87 0.09 5.46
N ALA A 435 -8.23 -1.04 6.07
CA ALA A 435 -7.44 -1.79 7.03
C ALA A 435 -6.03 -2.17 6.54
N THR A 436 -5.83 -2.37 5.25
CA THR A 436 -4.53 -2.73 4.67
C THR A 436 -3.55 -1.57 4.58
N HIS A 437 -4.05 -0.33 4.69
CA HIS A 437 -3.24 0.88 4.52
C HIS A 437 -3.16 1.74 5.77
N HIS A 438 -3.97 1.49 6.82
CA HIS A 438 -3.84 2.21 8.08
C HIS A 438 -2.48 1.96 8.72
N GLY A 439 -1.76 3.03 9.06
CA GLY A 439 -0.52 2.99 9.81
C GLY A 439 -0.77 2.81 11.31
N ALA A 440 -1.52 1.78 11.66
CA ALA A 440 -2.07 1.57 13.00
C ALA A 440 -1.07 0.96 13.99
N PHE A 441 -0.13 0.16 13.49
CA PHE A 441 0.68 -0.74 14.33
C PHE A 441 2.11 -0.26 14.58
N ASP A 442 2.57 0.77 13.90
CA ASP A 442 3.97 1.22 13.90
C ASP A 442 4.51 1.51 15.32
N MET A 443 3.77 2.23 16.13
CA MET A 443 4.16 2.49 17.52
C MET A 443 4.30 1.19 18.31
N ALA A 444 3.34 0.29 18.18
CA ALA A 444 3.29 -0.93 18.97
C ALA A 444 4.42 -1.92 18.60
N PHE A 445 4.74 -2.11 17.32
CA PHE A 445 5.78 -3.06 16.93
C PHE A 445 7.19 -2.47 16.99
N LEU A 446 7.36 -1.15 16.91
CA LEU A 446 8.68 -0.52 17.01
C LEU A 446 9.11 -0.25 18.46
N ARG A 447 8.19 0.02 19.37
CA ARG A 447 8.50 0.38 20.75
C ARG A 447 9.42 -0.62 21.49
N PRO A 448 9.25 -1.95 21.35
CA PRO A 448 10.09 -2.91 22.07
C PRO A 448 11.55 -2.97 21.57
N ILE A 449 11.85 -2.43 20.38
CA ILE A 449 13.18 -2.55 19.78
C ILE A 449 14.17 -1.64 20.52
N PRO A 450 15.30 -2.14 21.06
CA PRO A 450 16.35 -1.30 21.62
C PRO A 450 16.99 -0.36 20.59
N ASN A 451 17.67 0.68 21.05
CA ASN A 451 18.41 1.65 20.22
C ASN A 451 17.56 2.39 19.17
N LEU A 452 16.22 2.42 19.34
CA LEU A 452 15.35 3.26 18.53
C LEU A 452 14.91 4.50 19.29
N THR A 453 15.00 5.66 18.64
CA THR A 453 14.24 6.85 19.02
C THR A 453 12.97 6.88 18.18
N ILE A 454 11.80 7.07 18.81
CA ILE A 454 10.51 7.11 18.11
C ILE A 454 9.80 8.40 18.48
N ALA A 455 9.55 9.24 17.47
CA ALA A 455 8.89 10.54 17.62
C ALA A 455 7.70 10.68 16.69
N SER A 456 6.70 11.46 17.13
CA SER A 456 5.55 11.84 16.30
C SER A 456 5.29 13.35 16.47
N PRO A 457 5.51 14.16 15.43
CA PRO A 457 5.27 15.61 15.48
C PRO A 457 3.78 15.91 15.60
N MET A 458 3.44 16.89 16.40
CA MET A 458 2.07 17.39 16.52
C MET A 458 1.67 18.30 15.34
N ASP A 459 2.65 18.98 14.76
CA ASP A 459 2.47 19.93 13.66
C ASP A 459 3.67 19.93 12.68
N GLU A 460 3.58 20.75 11.65
CA GLU A 460 4.59 20.88 10.59
C GLU A 460 5.93 21.43 11.09
N ARG A 461 5.89 22.35 12.07
CA ARG A 461 7.11 22.92 12.66
C ARG A 461 7.86 21.87 13.48
N GLU A 462 7.12 21.03 14.20
CA GLU A 462 7.70 19.91 14.94
C GLU A 462 8.30 18.86 13.98
N LEU A 463 7.60 18.50 12.87
CA LEU A 463 8.17 17.61 11.86
C LEU A 463 9.51 18.15 11.33
N ARG A 464 9.54 19.41 10.94
CA ARG A 464 10.75 20.07 10.45
C ARG A 464 11.90 20.03 11.45
N ARG A 465 11.62 20.28 12.73
CA ARG A 465 12.62 20.27 13.82
C ARG A 465 13.07 18.87 14.18
N LEU A 466 12.16 17.88 14.18
CA LEU A 466 12.52 16.49 14.41
C LEU A 466 13.41 15.94 13.29
N MET A 467 13.14 16.28 12.03
CA MET A 467 14.02 15.93 10.90
C MET A 467 15.41 16.55 11.06
N TYR A 468 15.48 17.80 11.51
CA TYR A 468 16.77 18.45 11.82
C TYR A 468 17.47 17.74 12.97
N THR A 469 16.78 17.42 14.05
CA THR A 469 17.33 16.73 15.22
C THR A 469 17.88 15.35 14.84
N ALA A 470 17.12 14.57 14.07
CA ALA A 470 17.47 13.20 13.71
C ALA A 470 18.79 13.07 12.91
N GLN A 471 19.21 14.14 12.21
CA GLN A 471 20.46 14.13 11.43
C GLN A 471 21.69 14.62 12.22
N LEU A 472 21.50 15.03 13.49
CA LEU A 472 22.62 15.45 14.34
C LEU A 472 23.46 14.24 14.81
N PRO A 473 24.71 14.44 15.20
CA PRO A 473 25.55 13.35 15.70
C PRO A 473 24.93 12.59 16.88
N ASP A 474 25.26 11.32 17.00
CA ASP A 474 24.94 10.44 18.14
C ASP A 474 23.44 10.21 18.39
N LYS A 475 22.58 10.41 17.37
CA LYS A 475 21.14 10.15 17.50
C LYS A 475 20.75 8.70 17.21
N GLY A 476 21.63 7.90 16.61
CA GLY A 476 21.36 6.50 16.26
C GLY A 476 20.21 6.35 15.26
N THR A 477 19.52 5.22 15.33
CA THR A 477 18.36 4.97 14.47
C THR A 477 17.14 5.75 14.97
N PHE A 478 16.59 6.64 14.12
CA PHE A 478 15.56 7.60 14.50
C PHE A 478 14.31 7.42 13.64
N VAL A 479 13.17 7.22 14.27
CA VAL A 479 11.86 7.05 13.62
C VAL A 479 11.03 8.32 13.81
N ILE A 480 10.54 8.89 12.71
CA ILE A 480 9.59 10.02 12.71
C ILE A 480 8.33 9.56 11.99
N ARG A 481 7.22 9.44 12.72
CA ARG A 481 5.92 9.05 12.15
C ARG A 481 5.00 10.26 12.00
N TYR A 482 4.34 10.39 10.85
CA TYR A 482 3.41 11.48 10.57
C TYR A 482 2.26 11.04 9.64
N PRO A 483 1.09 11.70 9.70
CA PRO A 483 -0.12 11.24 9.00
C PRO A 483 -0.14 11.62 7.53
N ARG A 484 -1.10 11.03 6.82
CA ARG A 484 -1.57 11.51 5.51
C ARG A 484 -2.38 12.79 5.67
N GLY A 485 -2.25 13.72 4.75
CA GLY A 485 -3.09 14.92 4.64
C GLY A 485 -2.42 16.20 5.11
N ASN A 486 -3.23 17.24 5.21
CA ASN A 486 -2.79 18.57 5.57
C ASN A 486 -2.46 18.65 7.06
N GLY A 487 -1.51 19.51 7.41
CA GLY A 487 -1.25 19.88 8.79
C GLY A 487 -2.22 20.93 9.33
N VAL A 488 -1.74 21.79 10.22
CA VAL A 488 -2.56 22.82 10.90
C VAL A 488 -1.98 24.21 10.78
N LEU A 489 -0.74 24.37 10.29
CA LEU A 489 0.01 25.63 10.22
C LEU A 489 0.35 26.02 8.79
N THR A 490 -0.08 27.19 8.35
CA THR A 490 0.31 27.76 7.06
C THR A 490 1.73 28.36 7.10
N ASP A 491 2.16 28.90 8.25
CA ASP A 491 3.47 29.49 8.50
C ASP A 491 4.49 28.50 9.12
N TRP A 492 4.59 27.32 8.55
CA TRP A 492 5.35 26.19 9.08
C TRP A 492 6.89 26.33 8.91
N GLU A 493 7.36 27.17 8.00
CA GLU A 493 8.79 27.37 7.73
C GLU A 493 9.45 28.15 8.88
N CYS A 494 9.76 27.43 9.96
CA CYS A 494 10.47 27.97 11.12
C CYS A 494 11.98 27.70 11.06
N PRO A 495 12.82 28.39 11.83
CA PRO A 495 14.23 28.04 11.96
C PRO A 495 14.45 26.60 12.39
N LEU A 496 15.45 25.96 11.78
CA LEU A 496 15.91 24.64 12.19
C LEU A 496 16.50 24.74 13.59
N LYS A 497 15.90 24.02 14.54
CA LYS A 497 16.31 23.98 15.94
C LYS A 497 16.18 22.57 16.45
N GLU A 498 17.17 22.12 17.22
CA GLU A 498 17.14 20.83 17.88
C GLU A 498 15.99 20.76 18.89
N ILE A 499 15.34 19.60 18.93
CA ILE A 499 14.45 19.18 20.01
C ILE A 499 15.25 18.16 20.83
N GLU A 500 15.37 18.40 22.12
CA GLU A 500 16.03 17.44 23.02
C GLU A 500 15.26 16.11 23.00
N VAL A 501 15.96 15.04 22.70
CA VAL A 501 15.35 13.70 22.58
C VAL A 501 14.82 13.24 23.92
N GLY A 502 13.58 12.70 23.92
CA GLY A 502 12.91 12.26 25.14
C GLY A 502 12.28 13.40 25.95
N THR A 503 12.09 14.59 25.35
CA THR A 503 11.41 15.70 26.04
C THR A 503 10.03 15.97 25.45
N GLY A 504 9.02 15.90 26.31
CA GLY A 504 7.67 16.39 26.03
C GLY A 504 7.52 17.90 26.26
N ARG A 505 6.32 18.39 26.16
CA ARG A 505 5.99 19.79 26.48
C ARG A 505 4.59 19.90 27.07
N ARG A 506 4.41 20.80 28.03
CA ARG A 506 3.10 21.18 28.51
C ARG A 506 2.52 22.24 27.58
N LEU A 507 1.31 22.00 27.10
CA LEU A 507 0.56 22.89 26.21
C LEU A 507 -0.51 23.68 26.95
N HIS A 508 -1.15 23.06 27.96
CA HIS A 508 -2.20 23.65 28.76
C HIS A 508 -2.03 23.29 30.23
N ASP A 509 -2.27 24.25 31.12
CA ASP A 509 -2.22 24.05 32.57
C ASP A 509 -3.58 23.59 33.12
N GLY A 510 -3.56 22.71 34.13
CA GLY A 510 -4.73 22.21 34.80
C GLY A 510 -4.38 21.43 36.05
N TRP A 511 -5.39 20.95 36.80
CA TRP A 511 -5.18 20.24 38.07
C TRP A 511 -6.12 19.07 38.36
N ASP A 512 -7.20 18.85 37.55
CA ASP A 512 -8.12 17.74 37.77
C ASP A 512 -7.78 16.52 36.89
N VAL A 513 -7.44 16.73 35.63
CA VAL A 513 -7.17 15.69 34.64
C VAL A 513 -5.93 16.03 33.82
N ALA A 514 -5.03 15.09 33.66
CA ALA A 514 -3.91 15.21 32.71
C ALA A 514 -4.21 14.46 31.41
N VAL A 515 -4.02 15.10 30.25
CA VAL A 515 -4.07 14.47 28.95
C VAL A 515 -2.66 14.37 28.38
N LEU A 516 -2.23 13.17 28.03
CA LEU A 516 -0.96 12.90 27.38
C LEU A 516 -1.25 12.50 25.92
N SER A 517 -0.93 13.36 24.98
CA SER A 517 -1.11 13.10 23.55
C SER A 517 0.20 12.82 22.85
N ILE A 518 0.16 12.12 21.70
CA ILE A 518 1.31 11.95 20.80
C ILE A 518 0.89 12.16 19.34
N GLY A 519 1.58 13.06 18.66
CA GLY A 519 1.33 13.38 17.25
C GLY A 519 0.13 14.30 17.03
N PRO A 520 -0.34 14.43 15.77
CA PRO A 520 -1.31 15.45 15.35
C PRO A 520 -2.67 15.39 16.05
N ILE A 521 -3.05 14.25 16.63
CA ILE A 521 -4.31 14.14 17.40
C ILE A 521 -4.33 15.06 18.63
N GLY A 522 -3.17 15.49 19.12
CA GLY A 522 -3.05 16.49 20.18
C GLY A 522 -3.69 17.84 19.82
N ASN A 523 -3.77 18.19 18.52
CA ASN A 523 -4.48 19.40 18.07
C ASN A 523 -5.99 19.30 18.32
N ASP A 524 -6.57 18.09 18.24
CA ASP A 524 -7.99 17.90 18.54
C ASP A 524 -8.26 17.94 20.05
N VAL A 525 -7.29 17.53 20.87
CA VAL A 525 -7.32 17.75 22.34
C VAL A 525 -7.36 19.24 22.66
N GLU A 526 -6.47 20.06 22.07
CA GLU A 526 -6.46 21.52 22.23
C GLU A 526 -7.79 22.17 21.83
N LYS A 527 -8.37 21.71 20.71
CA LYS A 527 -9.69 22.17 20.27
C LYS A 527 -10.78 21.79 21.26
N ALA A 528 -10.76 20.56 21.79
CA ALA A 528 -11.72 20.08 22.77
C ALA A 528 -11.66 20.90 24.07
N ILE A 529 -10.45 21.18 24.59
CA ILE A 529 -10.25 22.02 25.78
C ILE A 529 -10.84 23.42 25.57
N LYS A 530 -10.50 24.08 24.45
CA LYS A 530 -11.03 25.41 24.10
C LYS A 530 -12.56 25.43 24.02
N LEU A 531 -13.17 24.39 23.45
CA LEU A 531 -14.62 24.26 23.37
C LEU A 531 -15.26 24.07 24.75
N ILE A 532 -14.63 23.32 25.64
CA ILE A 532 -15.10 23.13 27.03
C ILE A 532 -15.01 24.43 27.79
N GLU A 533 -13.92 25.18 27.68
CA GLU A 533 -13.69 26.43 28.37
C GLU A 533 -14.57 27.59 27.84
N SER A 534 -14.84 27.62 26.52
CA SER A 534 -15.66 28.67 25.89
C SER A 534 -17.16 28.41 25.98
N ALA A 535 -17.59 27.20 26.35
CA ALA A 535 -19.00 26.90 26.50
C ALA A 535 -19.56 27.70 27.67
N GLU A 536 -20.32 28.76 27.40
CA GLU A 536 -21.31 29.33 28.28
C GLU A 536 -22.43 28.29 28.52
N SER A 537 -22.07 27.13 29.04
CA SER A 537 -23.06 26.13 29.43
C SER A 537 -23.80 26.69 30.63
N PRO A 538 -25.16 26.67 30.63
CA PRO A 538 -25.90 26.91 31.85
C PRO A 538 -25.34 25.93 32.88
N LYS A 539 -24.92 26.43 34.02
CA LYS A 539 -24.43 25.69 35.19
C LYS A 539 -25.47 24.62 35.59
N THR A 540 -25.53 23.53 34.82
CA THR A 540 -26.02 22.27 35.36
C THR A 540 -25.02 21.89 36.44
N GLU A 541 -25.49 21.61 37.65
CA GLU A 541 -24.73 21.30 38.84
C GLU A 541 -23.61 20.27 38.58
N GLY A 542 -22.43 20.74 38.16
CA GLY A 542 -21.25 19.93 37.88
C GLY A 542 -20.03 20.83 37.69
N HIS A 543 -18.97 20.54 38.42
CA HIS A 543 -17.67 21.19 38.28
C HIS A 543 -17.10 20.90 36.87
N CYS A 544 -16.79 21.93 36.09
CA CYS A 544 -16.05 21.77 34.84
C CYS A 544 -14.60 21.42 35.20
N PRO A 545 -14.06 20.26 34.79
CA PRO A 545 -12.73 19.86 35.19
C PRO A 545 -11.65 20.77 34.57
N SER A 546 -10.66 21.10 35.38
CA SER A 546 -9.46 21.81 34.93
C SER A 546 -8.48 20.81 34.29
N ILE A 547 -8.24 20.95 32.97
CA ILE A 547 -7.56 19.96 32.15
C ILE A 547 -6.13 20.43 31.86
N ALA A 548 -5.14 19.66 32.22
CA ALA A 548 -3.76 19.83 31.74
C ALA A 548 -3.53 19.02 30.47
N HIS A 549 -2.81 19.59 29.52
CA HIS A 549 -2.45 18.88 28.28
C HIS A 549 -0.95 18.90 28.04
N TYR A 550 -0.40 17.71 27.77
CA TYR A 550 0.99 17.48 27.49
C TYR A 550 1.15 16.76 26.16
N ASP A 551 1.97 17.33 25.28
CA ASP A 551 2.44 16.68 24.04
C ASP A 551 3.69 15.87 24.36
N MET A 552 3.58 14.55 24.29
CA MET A 552 4.69 13.65 24.62
C MET A 552 5.82 13.69 23.58
N ARG A 553 5.56 14.09 22.34
CA ARG A 553 6.51 14.14 21.22
C ARG A 553 7.22 12.81 20.92
N PHE A 554 7.70 12.14 21.98
CA PHE A 554 8.46 10.89 21.89
C PHE A 554 7.69 9.75 22.56
N LEU A 555 7.56 8.65 21.81
CA LEU A 555 7.14 7.37 22.36
C LEU A 555 8.32 6.66 23.04
N LYS A 556 9.53 6.90 22.50
CA LYS A 556 10.78 6.31 22.99
C LYS A 556 11.98 7.23 22.71
N PRO A 557 12.79 7.59 23.71
CA PRO A 557 12.48 7.39 25.12
C PRO A 557 11.30 8.26 25.57
N LEU A 558 10.61 7.83 26.64
CA LEU A 558 9.60 8.67 27.32
C LEU A 558 10.31 9.79 28.11
N ASP A 559 9.58 10.87 28.38
CA ASP A 559 10.04 11.95 29.26
C ASP A 559 9.75 11.58 30.72
N ASP A 560 10.75 11.02 31.39
CA ASP A 560 10.64 10.57 32.79
C ASP A 560 10.29 11.74 33.73
N LYS A 561 10.87 12.93 33.50
CA LYS A 561 10.61 14.12 34.33
C LYS A 561 9.16 14.61 34.19
N LEU A 562 8.66 14.62 32.96
CA LEU A 562 7.28 15.00 32.68
C LEU A 562 6.32 13.98 33.29
N LEU A 563 6.60 12.68 33.15
CA LEU A 563 5.76 11.63 33.73
C LEU A 563 5.78 11.66 35.25
N GLU A 564 6.91 11.94 35.88
CA GLU A 564 7.01 12.15 37.34
C GLU A 564 6.17 13.36 37.81
N GLU A 565 6.23 14.49 37.07
CA GLU A 565 5.36 15.64 37.34
C GLU A 565 3.88 15.25 37.23
N VAL A 566 3.49 14.57 36.16
CA VAL A 566 2.10 14.15 35.93
C VAL A 566 1.63 13.17 37.00
N ALA A 567 2.43 12.17 37.32
CA ALA A 567 2.10 11.13 38.31
C ALA A 567 1.92 11.67 39.71
N SER A 568 2.73 12.67 40.10
CA SER A 568 2.65 13.31 41.42
C SER A 568 1.46 14.28 41.57
N ARG A 569 0.93 14.79 40.45
CA ARG A 569 -0.12 15.84 40.48
C ARG A 569 -1.51 15.31 40.17
N PHE A 570 -1.65 14.26 39.38
CA PHE A 570 -2.95 13.84 38.85
C PHE A 570 -3.30 12.42 39.24
N SER A 571 -4.49 12.24 39.78
CA SER A 571 -5.08 10.91 40.02
C SER A 571 -5.76 10.33 38.78
N ARG A 572 -6.09 11.17 37.79
CA ARG A 572 -6.72 10.80 36.53
C ARG A 572 -5.88 11.25 35.35
N ILE A 573 -5.53 10.29 34.49
CA ILE A 573 -4.73 10.51 33.29
C ILE A 573 -5.48 9.94 32.08
N ILE A 574 -5.49 10.69 30.97
CA ILE A 574 -6.01 10.23 29.68
C ILE A 574 -4.83 10.22 28.72
N THR A 575 -4.57 9.07 28.08
CA THR A 575 -3.62 9.00 26.97
C THR A 575 -4.37 8.95 25.65
N ILE A 576 -3.87 9.65 24.61
CA ILE A 576 -4.49 9.66 23.30
C ILE A 576 -3.45 9.54 22.18
N GLU A 577 -3.74 8.63 21.24
CA GLU A 577 -2.85 8.29 20.12
C GLU A 577 -3.64 7.90 18.86
N ASP A 578 -3.10 8.24 17.68
CA ASP A 578 -3.58 7.74 16.39
C ASP A 578 -2.81 6.46 16.04
N GLY A 579 -3.06 5.41 16.79
CA GLY A 579 -2.46 4.09 16.72
C GLY A 579 -3.29 3.10 17.55
N VAL A 580 -2.95 1.81 17.50
CA VAL A 580 -3.62 0.80 18.32
C VAL A 580 -3.32 1.04 19.81
N ARG A 581 -4.35 0.92 20.66
CA ARG A 581 -4.22 1.11 22.12
C ARG A 581 -3.23 0.12 22.77
N ASN A 582 -3.11 -1.06 22.18
CA ASN A 582 -2.26 -2.13 22.72
C ASN A 582 -0.83 -1.98 22.20
N GLY A 583 0.09 -1.68 23.09
CA GLY A 583 1.52 -1.52 22.79
C GLY A 583 1.97 -0.11 22.39
N GLY A 584 1.03 0.87 22.22
CA GLY A 584 1.34 2.26 21.91
C GLY A 584 1.63 3.12 23.14
N LEU A 585 1.31 4.44 23.06
CA LEU A 585 1.56 5.42 24.12
C LEU A 585 0.86 5.05 25.42
N GLY A 586 -0.43 4.70 25.35
CA GLY A 586 -1.20 4.37 26.53
C GLY A 586 -0.64 3.18 27.30
N SER A 587 -0.13 2.17 26.59
CA SER A 587 0.57 1.04 27.21
C SER A 587 1.90 1.48 27.83
N ALA A 588 2.70 2.28 27.13
CA ALA A 588 3.98 2.77 27.61
C ALA A 588 3.84 3.59 28.91
N VAL A 589 2.87 4.50 28.96
CA VAL A 589 2.57 5.30 30.16
C VAL A 589 2.10 4.42 31.31
N THR A 590 1.23 3.43 31.06
CA THR A 590 0.72 2.52 32.09
C THR A 590 1.84 1.66 32.69
N GLU A 591 2.74 1.13 31.84
CA GLU A 591 3.93 0.38 32.26
C GLU A 591 4.84 1.27 33.10
N TRP A 592 5.14 2.48 32.63
CA TRP A 592 5.99 3.43 33.35
C TRP A 592 5.41 3.76 34.76
N MET A 593 4.10 4.04 34.85
CA MET A 593 3.44 4.33 36.13
C MET A 593 3.56 3.13 37.10
N SER A 594 3.33 1.92 36.60
CA SER A 594 3.47 0.69 37.38
C SER A 594 4.89 0.47 37.90
N ASP A 595 5.89 0.65 37.04
CA ASP A 595 7.30 0.44 37.36
C ASP A 595 7.80 1.45 38.41
N HIS A 596 7.20 2.66 38.48
CA HIS A 596 7.54 3.71 39.43
C HIS A 596 6.61 3.75 40.66
N GLY A 597 5.68 2.79 40.78
CA GLY A 597 4.83 2.65 41.97
C GLY A 597 3.64 3.63 42.02
N TYR A 598 3.28 4.25 40.90
CA TYR A 598 2.10 5.12 40.78
C TYR A 598 0.86 4.34 40.34
N THR A 599 -0.31 4.73 40.86
CA THR A 599 -1.58 4.03 40.58
C THR A 599 -2.70 5.01 40.16
N PRO A 600 -2.46 5.91 39.21
CA PRO A 600 -3.54 6.78 38.72
C PRO A 600 -4.57 5.98 37.94
N GLN A 601 -5.78 6.53 37.84
CA GLN A 601 -6.78 6.02 36.88
C GLN A 601 -6.36 6.43 35.47
N ILE A 602 -6.08 5.46 34.59
CA ILE A 602 -5.64 5.73 33.22
C ILE A 602 -6.71 5.31 32.22
N THR A 603 -7.23 6.29 31.45
CA THR A 603 -8.05 6.02 30.26
C THR A 603 -7.17 6.07 29.02
N ARG A 604 -7.16 5.01 28.23
CA ARG A 604 -6.38 4.92 26.98
C ARG A 604 -7.30 5.10 25.77
N MET A 605 -7.14 6.19 25.03
CA MET A 605 -7.84 6.47 23.79
C MET A 605 -6.93 6.17 22.58
N GLY A 606 -7.40 5.38 21.64
CA GLY A 606 -6.68 4.93 20.46
C GLY A 606 -7.50 3.92 19.68
N MET A 607 -6.97 3.43 18.57
CA MET A 607 -7.67 2.44 17.74
C MET A 607 -7.98 1.17 18.54
N PRO A 608 -9.20 0.60 18.37
CA PRO A 608 -9.64 -0.59 19.09
C PRO A 608 -8.93 -1.87 18.60
N GLU A 609 -9.19 -2.99 19.32
CA GLU A 609 -8.64 -4.32 19.00
C GLU A 609 -9.44 -5.04 17.89
N HIS A 610 -9.64 -4.35 16.78
CA HIS A 610 -10.17 -4.92 15.54
C HIS A 610 -9.66 -4.11 14.35
N PHE A 611 -9.64 -4.72 13.17
CA PHE A 611 -9.28 -4.02 11.94
C PHE A 611 -10.34 -2.97 11.60
N VAL A 612 -9.90 -1.71 11.50
CA VAL A 612 -10.77 -0.60 11.12
C VAL A 612 -10.97 -0.64 9.60
N GLU A 613 -12.21 -0.55 9.17
CA GLU A 613 -12.58 -0.57 7.75
C GLU A 613 -12.24 0.72 7.00
N GLN A 614 -12.72 0.86 5.77
CA GLN A 614 -12.54 2.06 4.95
C GLN A 614 -13.61 3.12 5.24
N GLY A 615 -13.26 4.38 5.02
CA GLY A 615 -14.15 5.52 5.16
C GLY A 615 -13.38 6.83 5.13
N THR A 616 -14.01 7.96 5.40
CA THR A 616 -13.26 9.20 5.65
C THR A 616 -12.54 9.11 7.01
N VAL A 617 -11.39 9.75 7.14
CA VAL A 617 -10.64 9.76 8.42
C VAL A 617 -11.52 10.21 9.59
N GLN A 618 -12.41 11.18 9.36
CA GLN A 618 -13.34 11.63 10.38
C GLN A 618 -14.30 10.52 10.83
N GLN A 619 -14.97 9.84 9.89
CA GLN A 619 -15.85 8.70 10.20
C GLN A 619 -15.13 7.60 10.96
N LEU A 620 -13.90 7.31 10.56
CA LEU A 620 -13.09 6.26 11.21
C LEU A 620 -12.65 6.66 12.61
N ARG A 621 -12.36 7.94 12.85
CA ARG A 621 -12.10 8.47 14.20
C ARG A 621 -13.33 8.38 15.10
N GLU A 622 -14.52 8.64 14.57
CA GLU A 622 -15.79 8.46 15.28
C GLU A 622 -15.99 6.99 15.69
N ILE A 623 -15.77 6.05 14.77
CA ILE A 623 -15.83 4.61 15.04
C ILE A 623 -14.82 4.20 16.13
N CYS A 624 -13.61 4.76 16.07
CA CYS A 624 -12.56 4.48 17.05
C CYS A 624 -12.76 5.18 18.41
N GLY A 625 -13.70 6.11 18.50
CA GLY A 625 -13.92 6.94 19.70
C GLY A 625 -12.76 7.90 20.01
N ILE A 626 -12.09 8.40 18.97
CA ILE A 626 -10.97 9.36 19.05
C ILE A 626 -11.23 10.62 18.21
N ASP A 627 -12.46 10.87 17.85
CA ASP A 627 -12.94 12.13 17.27
C ASP A 627 -13.09 13.22 18.34
N LEU A 628 -13.29 14.46 17.88
CA LEU A 628 -13.37 15.64 18.74
C LEU A 628 -14.46 15.53 19.83
N GLU A 629 -15.64 15.01 19.47
CA GLU A 629 -16.75 14.88 20.43
C GLU A 629 -16.49 13.74 21.44
N SER A 630 -15.89 12.64 21.01
CA SER A 630 -15.49 11.54 21.91
C SER A 630 -14.41 12.00 22.89
N ILE A 631 -13.42 12.76 22.42
CA ILE A 631 -12.38 13.39 23.25
C ILE A 631 -13.03 14.31 24.29
N LYS A 632 -13.87 15.25 23.85
CA LYS A 632 -14.56 16.18 24.70
C LYS A 632 -15.39 15.45 25.77
N LYS A 633 -16.15 14.43 25.38
CA LYS A 633 -16.96 13.61 26.32
C LYS A 633 -16.09 12.95 27.39
N GLU A 634 -14.94 12.40 27.00
CA GLU A 634 -14.04 11.78 27.99
C GLU A 634 -13.39 12.80 28.91
N LEU A 635 -13.05 14.02 28.42
CA LEU A 635 -12.46 15.08 29.23
C LEU A 635 -13.38 15.55 30.36
N ILE A 636 -14.70 15.71 30.10
CA ILE A 636 -15.69 16.22 31.05
C ILE A 636 -16.31 15.11 31.92
N LYS A 637 -15.97 13.86 31.72
CA LYS A 637 -16.51 12.74 32.48
C LYS A 637 -16.14 12.89 33.97
N ALA A 638 -17.12 12.86 34.86
CA ALA A 638 -16.86 12.87 36.27
C ALA A 638 -16.08 11.65 36.74
N ASN A 639 -15.24 11.82 37.75
CA ASN A 639 -14.48 10.73 38.38
C ASN A 639 -15.39 9.70 39.03
#